data_49a33cbf86c5443e45633bb94417cef3
#
_entry.id   49a33cbf86c5443e45633bb94417cef3
#
_cell.length_a   1.000
_cell.length_b   1.000
_cell.length_c   1.000
_cell.angle_alpha   90.00
_cell.angle_beta   90.00
_cell.angle_gamma   90.00
#
_symmetry.space_group_name_H-M   'P 1'
#
loop_
_entity.id
_entity.type
_entity.pdbx_description
1 polymer ?
#
loop_
_entity_poly.entity_id
_entity_poly.type
_entity_poly.pdbx_seq_one_letter_code
_entity_poly.pdbx_strand_id
1 'polypeptide(L)'
;DNLAPGDSVTFRIDAGNSGQGKAPDVKVAEAFPAGTTFVSAESHLCTSGYTSGVPGECNTGGTAGTFDGTTWKLSDMLAGQYASLYVTVTLDEGTDGKTLENTASFVNPPEYDQNPDNNIAKASISVKHRLSGKVYYDANDSSSYTDGEEGFKDITVELLRPDGSVVATTTTDADGNYSSTRLPAGDYTVKVTKAGAIANLDQTEDPDSTKDNTSGTVTLNADNPVQENINFGYVKKHAISGNVYLDQNRDKTKDGGDIPQSGITVNLVDASGTVVATTTTDADGNYSFTGLGDGTYTVQVDKTGPLASTEQTEDPSGQGDSRSQAITFTRSDPDVTNVNFGYAEDYTISGTVYYDKDRSETLNNGEPGFDGITVNLLDEAGATVATTTTKADGTYSFAKLPAGKYTVKVEPSDLLKKLEQTEDPDGTKDHTSGLVQVNYDNPSVQNVNFGYATNYTIKGTIYRDADRSESLEDGEKLYQGVTVDLLDNAGNVVATTTTDASGAYAFTNLEEGTYKVRVRKEGPIADLDQTEDPDATKDNTSGDITLELNDPIKENVNFGYISDNSISGTVYRDDNRSGALNSGESGYPEQTVQLLDKDGTVIATTKTDANGMYSFDKLPDGTYSVKVVNDGALADTEQTG
;
A
#
# COMPACT_ATOMS: atom_id res chain seq x y z
N ASP A 1 -43.81 51.26 -36.93
CA ASP A 1 -43.67 50.00 -37.65
C ASP A 1 -42.66 49.15 -36.89
N ASN A 2 -43.07 47.92 -36.54
CA ASN A 2 -42.25 46.99 -35.82
C ASN A 2 -41.88 45.82 -36.75
N LEU A 3 -41.16 46.13 -37.83
CA LEU A 3 -40.88 45.23 -38.95
C LEU A 3 -39.48 44.59 -38.82
N ALA A 4 -39.39 43.36 -39.25
CA ALA A 4 -38.15 42.57 -39.34
C ALA A 4 -38.10 41.83 -40.69
N PRO A 5 -36.90 41.35 -41.14
CA PRO A 5 -36.82 40.45 -42.27
C PRO A 5 -37.76 39.26 -42.12
N GLY A 6 -38.36 38.84 -43.25
CA GLY A 6 -39.42 37.83 -43.30
C GLY A 6 -40.83 38.35 -43.10
N ASP A 7 -41.01 39.57 -42.62
CA ASP A 7 -42.33 40.19 -42.48
C ASP A 7 -42.89 40.58 -43.83
N SER A 8 -44.23 40.49 -44.00
CA SER A 8 -44.90 40.97 -45.19
C SER A 8 -45.47 42.38 -44.94
N VAL A 9 -45.27 43.25 -45.92
CA VAL A 9 -45.78 44.61 -45.91
C VAL A 9 -46.63 44.86 -47.16
N THR A 10 -47.77 45.49 -46.93
CA THR A 10 -48.65 45.86 -48.07
C THR A 10 -48.60 47.38 -48.27
N PHE A 11 -48.10 47.82 -49.40
CA PHE A 11 -48.18 49.20 -49.87
C PHE A 11 -49.49 49.41 -50.57
N ARG A 12 -50.19 50.52 -50.29
CA ARG A 12 -51.37 50.98 -51.01
C ARG A 12 -50.94 52.13 -51.90
N ILE A 13 -51.24 51.98 -53.21
CA ILE A 13 -50.97 52.99 -54.22
C ILE A 13 -52.31 53.46 -54.75
N ASP A 14 -52.58 54.74 -54.62
CA ASP A 14 -53.84 55.33 -55.15
C ASP A 14 -53.54 56.14 -56.39
N ALA A 15 -54.30 55.87 -57.44
CA ALA A 15 -54.32 56.65 -58.69
C ALA A 15 -55.68 57.25 -58.91
N GLY A 16 -55.77 58.52 -59.29
CA GLY A 16 -57.00 59.19 -59.47
C GLY A 16 -57.01 60.25 -60.58
N ASN A 17 -58.10 60.38 -61.28
CA ASN A 17 -58.33 61.46 -62.23
C ASN A 17 -59.28 62.50 -61.61
N SER A 18 -58.73 63.62 -61.07
CA SER A 18 -59.44 64.71 -60.48
C SER A 18 -59.85 65.79 -61.53
N GLY A 19 -59.45 65.59 -62.79
CA GLY A 19 -59.76 66.48 -63.92
C GLY A 19 -61.19 66.38 -64.37
N GLN A 20 -61.59 67.26 -65.28
CA GLN A 20 -62.95 67.30 -65.85
C GLN A 20 -63.09 66.40 -67.08
N GLY A 21 -61.97 65.87 -67.61
CA GLY A 21 -61.96 65.01 -68.79
C GLY A 21 -61.46 63.59 -68.46
N LYS A 22 -61.59 62.74 -69.47
CA LYS A 22 -61.03 61.37 -69.42
C LYS A 22 -59.52 61.41 -69.49
N ALA A 23 -58.83 60.65 -68.64
CA ALA A 23 -57.38 60.38 -68.71
C ALA A 23 -57.21 59.04 -69.46
N PRO A 24 -56.62 59.03 -70.71
CA PRO A 24 -56.45 57.80 -71.46
C PRO A 24 -55.17 57.03 -71.09
N ASP A 25 -55.19 55.68 -71.16
CA ASP A 25 -54.02 54.77 -71.01
C ASP A 25 -53.16 55.04 -69.80
N VAL A 26 -53.85 55.19 -68.64
CA VAL A 26 -53.17 55.48 -67.37
C VAL A 26 -52.30 54.29 -66.93
N LYS A 27 -51.01 54.51 -66.69
CA LYS A 27 -50.06 53.52 -66.25
C LYS A 27 -49.29 54.06 -65.05
N VAL A 28 -49.12 53.27 -63.98
CA VAL A 28 -48.32 53.57 -62.81
C VAL A 28 -47.15 52.56 -62.74
N ALA A 29 -45.94 53.06 -62.84
CA ALA A 29 -44.74 52.24 -62.57
C ALA A 29 -44.56 52.09 -61.09
N GLU A 30 -44.31 50.92 -60.67
CA GLU A 30 -44.00 50.57 -59.26
C GLU A 30 -42.52 50.16 -59.14
N ALA A 31 -41.79 50.84 -58.30
CA ALA A 31 -40.44 50.51 -57.93
C ALA A 31 -40.38 50.06 -56.51
N PHE A 32 -40.34 48.74 -56.32
CA PHE A 32 -40.21 48.14 -55.00
C PHE A 32 -38.87 48.50 -54.36
N PRO A 33 -38.88 48.64 -53.06
CA PRO A 33 -37.61 48.86 -52.31
C PRO A 33 -36.63 47.72 -52.60
N ALA A 34 -35.36 48.05 -52.78
CA ALA A 34 -34.30 47.06 -52.83
C ALA A 34 -34.24 46.27 -51.48
N GLY A 35 -34.25 44.91 -51.57
CA GLY A 35 -34.37 44.06 -50.37
C GLY A 35 -35.83 43.68 -50.03
N THR A 36 -36.72 43.71 -51.04
CA THR A 36 -38.05 43.15 -50.89
C THR A 36 -38.36 42.20 -52.03
N THR A 37 -39.08 41.14 -51.71
CA THR A 37 -39.56 40.15 -52.69
C THR A 37 -41.07 40.32 -52.86
N PHE A 38 -41.55 40.48 -54.15
CA PHE A 38 -42.95 40.59 -54.47
C PHE A 38 -43.70 39.28 -54.12
N VAL A 39 -44.87 39.43 -53.45
CA VAL A 39 -45.71 38.31 -53.04
C VAL A 39 -47.04 38.30 -53.87
N SER A 40 -47.76 39.44 -53.80
CA SER A 40 -49.08 39.52 -54.48
C SER A 40 -49.44 40.98 -54.77
N ALA A 41 -50.34 41.18 -55.67
CA ALA A 41 -50.96 42.46 -55.91
C ALA A 41 -52.46 42.30 -56.16
N GLU A 42 -53.27 43.20 -55.64
CA GLU A 42 -54.71 43.23 -55.85
C GLU A 42 -55.14 44.67 -56.15
N SER A 43 -55.91 44.90 -57.15
CA SER A 43 -56.35 46.20 -57.60
C SER A 43 -57.87 46.37 -57.53
N HIS A 44 -58.32 47.51 -57.04
CA HIS A 44 -59.76 47.84 -56.90
C HIS A 44 -60.11 49.19 -57.49
N LEU A 45 -61.27 49.23 -58.20
CA LEU A 45 -61.83 50.49 -58.63
C LEU A 45 -62.73 51.10 -57.58
N CYS A 46 -62.48 52.37 -57.21
CA CYS A 46 -63.29 53.08 -56.22
C CYS A 46 -64.46 53.78 -56.81
N THR A 47 -65.69 53.45 -56.39
CA THR A 47 -66.98 53.94 -57.04
C THR A 47 -67.64 55.10 -56.33
N SER A 48 -67.12 55.59 -55.19
CA SER A 48 -67.68 56.74 -54.47
C SER A 48 -66.63 57.71 -53.96
N GLY A 49 -66.77 58.91 -54.46
CA GLY A 49 -66.28 60.24 -54.02
C GLY A 49 -64.96 60.37 -53.27
N TYR A 50 -63.92 60.84 -53.95
CA TYR A 50 -62.72 61.37 -53.36
C TYR A 50 -63.02 62.71 -52.68
N THR A 51 -62.79 62.77 -51.40
CA THR A 51 -62.62 64.06 -50.66
C THR A 51 -61.10 64.28 -50.52
N SER A 52 -60.67 65.43 -51.02
CA SER A 52 -59.20 65.75 -51.00
C SER A 52 -58.57 65.44 -49.67
N GLY A 53 -57.62 64.48 -49.67
CA GLY A 53 -56.72 64.16 -48.53
C GLY A 53 -57.07 62.95 -47.68
N VAL A 54 -58.23 62.28 -47.92
CA VAL A 54 -58.51 61.02 -47.20
C VAL A 54 -58.97 59.94 -48.20
N PRO A 55 -58.21 58.92 -48.45
CA PRO A 55 -58.63 57.81 -49.32
C PRO A 55 -59.83 57.11 -48.68
N GLY A 56 -61.01 57.11 -49.39
CA GLY A 56 -62.15 56.30 -49.01
C GLY A 56 -61.83 54.80 -49.16
N GLU A 57 -62.55 53.94 -48.39
CA GLU A 57 -62.42 52.49 -48.55
C GLU A 57 -62.85 52.06 -49.91
N CYS A 58 -61.94 51.51 -50.75
CA CYS A 58 -62.20 51.03 -52.06
C CYS A 58 -62.57 49.54 -52.05
N ASN A 59 -63.66 49.18 -51.35
CA ASN A 59 -63.97 47.76 -51.13
C ASN A 59 -65.13 47.21 -52.05
N THR A 60 -65.69 47.99 -53.00
CA THR A 60 -66.88 47.57 -53.67
C THR A 60 -66.89 47.75 -55.19
N GLY A 61 -65.82 48.14 -55.81
CA GLY A 61 -65.66 48.26 -57.23
C GLY A 61 -64.93 47.04 -57.82
N GLY A 62 -65.23 46.68 -59.05
CA GLY A 62 -64.52 45.62 -59.72
C GLY A 62 -63.02 45.85 -59.87
N THR A 63 -62.29 44.89 -60.40
CA THR A 63 -60.84 44.96 -60.65
C THR A 63 -60.48 46.17 -61.50
N ALA A 64 -59.57 47.01 -61.03
CA ALA A 64 -59.09 48.19 -61.74
C ALA A 64 -57.79 47.89 -62.47
N GLY A 65 -57.92 47.56 -63.75
CA GLY A 65 -56.72 47.30 -64.57
C GLY A 65 -55.96 46.01 -64.27
N THR A 66 -54.75 45.89 -64.73
CA THR A 66 -53.86 44.73 -64.52
C THR A 66 -52.48 45.17 -64.06
N PHE A 67 -51.88 44.45 -63.08
CA PHE A 67 -50.52 44.64 -62.66
C PHE A 67 -49.61 43.52 -63.16
N ASP A 68 -48.51 43.89 -63.80
CA ASP A 68 -47.58 42.90 -64.40
C ASP A 68 -46.33 42.61 -63.58
N GLY A 69 -46.30 43.10 -62.33
CA GLY A 69 -45.16 42.98 -61.44
C GLY A 69 -44.29 44.25 -61.35
N THR A 70 -44.43 45.18 -62.28
CA THR A 70 -43.68 46.43 -62.33
C THR A 70 -44.55 47.62 -62.79
N THR A 71 -45.66 47.38 -63.52
CA THR A 71 -46.52 48.45 -64.04
C THR A 71 -47.95 48.09 -63.79
N TRP A 72 -48.69 49.00 -63.16
CA TRP A 72 -50.14 48.91 -63.06
C TRP A 72 -50.80 49.64 -64.23
N LYS A 73 -51.50 48.89 -65.08
CA LYS A 73 -52.19 49.36 -66.30
C LYS A 73 -53.68 49.55 -66.04
N LEU A 74 -54.10 50.78 -65.88
CA LEU A 74 -55.47 51.16 -65.48
C LEU A 74 -56.43 51.37 -66.65
N SER A 75 -55.92 51.36 -67.85
CA SER A 75 -56.70 51.78 -68.99
C SER A 75 -57.17 53.25 -68.89
N ASP A 76 -58.29 53.58 -69.50
CA ASP A 76 -58.83 54.93 -69.42
C ASP A 76 -59.53 55.20 -68.10
N MET A 77 -59.17 56.28 -67.42
CA MET A 77 -59.84 56.74 -66.20
C MET A 77 -60.77 57.93 -66.45
N LEU A 78 -62.06 57.79 -66.08
CA LEU A 78 -63.04 58.87 -66.22
C LEU A 78 -62.82 59.97 -65.21
N ALA A 79 -63.36 61.17 -65.50
CA ALA A 79 -63.30 62.29 -64.52
C ALA A 79 -63.89 61.87 -63.17
N GLY A 80 -63.13 62.12 -62.11
CA GLY A 80 -63.52 61.76 -60.75
C GLY A 80 -63.33 60.30 -60.36
N GLN A 81 -62.76 59.44 -61.24
CA GLN A 81 -62.47 58.05 -60.92
C GLN A 81 -61.17 57.89 -60.15
N TYR A 82 -61.16 56.95 -59.19
CA TYR A 82 -60.04 56.52 -58.44
C TYR A 82 -59.89 55.01 -58.46
N ALA A 83 -58.63 54.55 -58.32
CA ALA A 83 -58.30 53.14 -58.17
C ALA A 83 -57.19 52.97 -57.11
N SER A 84 -57.20 51.87 -56.37
CA SER A 84 -56.18 51.50 -55.47
C SER A 84 -55.54 50.19 -55.84
N LEU A 85 -54.22 50.13 -55.85
CA LEU A 85 -53.43 48.90 -55.96
C LEU A 85 -52.82 48.60 -54.54
N TYR A 86 -53.07 47.40 -54.08
CA TYR A 86 -52.46 46.87 -52.87
C TYR A 86 -51.36 45.92 -53.28
N VAL A 87 -50.09 46.23 -52.96
CA VAL A 87 -48.93 45.41 -53.28
C VAL A 87 -48.32 44.88 -52.01
N THR A 88 -48.28 43.56 -51.88
CA THR A 88 -47.67 42.89 -50.75
C THR A 88 -46.28 42.42 -51.16
N VAL A 89 -45.29 42.78 -50.36
CA VAL A 89 -43.91 42.32 -50.46
C VAL A 89 -43.45 41.71 -49.15
N THR A 90 -42.53 40.76 -49.20
CA THR A 90 -41.80 40.25 -48.04
C THR A 90 -40.47 40.95 -47.95
N LEU A 91 -40.07 41.33 -46.72
CA LEU A 91 -38.74 41.90 -46.42
C LEU A 91 -37.69 40.80 -46.49
N ASP A 92 -36.68 40.99 -47.35
CA ASP A 92 -35.61 40.03 -47.51
C ASP A 92 -34.61 40.06 -46.34
N GLU A 93 -33.86 38.99 -46.16
CA GLU A 93 -32.73 38.94 -45.24
C GLU A 93 -31.72 40.06 -45.58
N GLY A 94 -31.08 40.63 -44.53
CA GLY A 94 -30.11 41.72 -44.69
C GLY A 94 -30.77 43.11 -44.87
N THR A 95 -32.07 43.24 -44.57
CA THR A 95 -32.76 44.54 -44.50
C THR A 95 -32.81 45.14 -43.13
N ASP A 96 -32.26 44.48 -42.10
CA ASP A 96 -32.17 44.99 -40.74
C ASP A 96 -31.66 46.44 -40.71
N GLY A 97 -32.30 47.30 -39.92
CA GLY A 97 -31.92 48.69 -39.72
C GLY A 97 -32.10 49.59 -40.93
N LYS A 98 -32.54 49.10 -42.06
CA LYS A 98 -32.71 49.92 -43.27
C LYS A 98 -34.06 50.62 -43.28
N THR A 99 -34.07 51.81 -43.91
CA THR A 99 -35.28 52.45 -44.35
C THR A 99 -35.46 52.10 -45.82
N LEU A 100 -36.57 51.45 -46.11
CA LEU A 100 -36.92 50.98 -47.45
C LEU A 100 -38.01 51.89 -47.99
N GLU A 101 -37.75 52.48 -49.19
CA GLU A 101 -38.67 53.40 -49.85
C GLU A 101 -39.29 52.76 -51.06
N ASN A 102 -40.60 52.64 -51.02
CA ASN A 102 -41.43 52.26 -52.14
C ASN A 102 -41.77 53.51 -52.96
N THR A 103 -41.63 53.45 -54.27
CA THR A 103 -41.93 54.56 -55.19
C THR A 103 -42.87 54.14 -56.27
N ALA A 104 -44.01 54.85 -56.41
CA ALA A 104 -44.94 54.71 -57.51
C ALA A 104 -44.94 55.98 -58.34
N SER A 105 -44.88 55.86 -59.68
CA SER A 105 -44.86 57.02 -60.59
C SER A 105 -45.69 56.78 -61.83
N PHE A 106 -46.36 57.85 -62.33
CA PHE A 106 -47.03 57.73 -63.60
C PHE A 106 -46.03 57.56 -64.75
N VAL A 107 -46.36 56.64 -65.70
CA VAL A 107 -45.60 56.41 -66.90
C VAL A 107 -46.18 57.32 -68.00
N ASN A 108 -45.39 58.27 -68.52
CA ASN A 108 -45.81 59.26 -69.50
C ASN A 108 -47.07 60.06 -69.11
N PRO A 109 -46.97 60.93 -68.07
CA PRO A 109 -48.08 61.74 -67.65
C PRO A 109 -48.56 62.63 -68.80
N PRO A 110 -49.90 62.93 -68.88
CA PRO A 110 -50.42 63.73 -70.00
C PRO A 110 -49.77 65.13 -69.99
N GLU A 111 -49.56 65.66 -71.23
CA GLU A 111 -48.93 66.97 -71.43
C GLU A 111 -49.72 68.15 -70.78
N TYR A 112 -51.02 67.92 -70.47
CA TYR A 112 -51.93 68.88 -69.80
C TYR A 112 -52.24 68.55 -68.35
N ASP A 113 -51.37 67.76 -67.70
CA ASP A 113 -51.46 67.56 -66.26
C ASP A 113 -51.17 68.89 -65.53
N GLN A 114 -52.16 69.35 -64.71
CA GLN A 114 -52.10 70.64 -64.06
C GLN A 114 -51.31 70.58 -62.69
N ASN A 115 -50.99 69.36 -62.25
CA ASN A 115 -50.25 69.15 -61.01
C ASN A 115 -49.22 68.03 -61.14
N PRO A 116 -48.10 68.29 -61.77
CA PRO A 116 -47.10 67.24 -62.04
C PRO A 116 -46.40 66.78 -60.75
N ASP A 117 -46.50 67.52 -59.66
CA ASP A 117 -45.88 67.17 -58.38
C ASP A 117 -46.54 65.95 -57.72
N ASN A 118 -47.74 65.56 -58.08
CA ASN A 118 -48.41 64.40 -57.55
C ASN A 118 -48.26 63.14 -58.44
N ASN A 119 -47.43 63.19 -59.47
CA ASN A 119 -47.15 62.08 -60.38
C ASN A 119 -46.16 61.06 -59.72
N ILE A 120 -45.58 61.34 -58.61
CA ILE A 120 -44.71 60.43 -57.88
C ILE A 120 -45.19 60.37 -56.40
N ALA A 121 -45.43 59.20 -55.95
CA ALA A 121 -45.77 58.91 -54.55
C ALA A 121 -44.72 58.03 -53.95
N LYS A 122 -44.32 58.32 -52.70
CA LYS A 122 -43.32 57.57 -51.92
C LYS A 122 -43.88 57.20 -50.60
N ALA A 123 -43.53 55.97 -50.17
CA ALA A 123 -43.80 55.46 -48.81
C ALA A 123 -42.57 54.73 -48.25
N SER A 124 -42.17 55.11 -47.08
CA SER A 124 -41.00 54.50 -46.41
C SER A 124 -41.41 53.63 -45.24
N ILE A 125 -40.76 52.55 -45.07
CA ILE A 125 -40.85 51.65 -43.94
C ILE A 125 -39.46 51.51 -43.30
N SER A 126 -39.38 51.41 -41.97
CA SER A 126 -38.14 51.19 -41.22
C SER A 126 -38.12 49.77 -40.67
N VAL A 127 -37.15 49.00 -41.13
CA VAL A 127 -36.90 47.69 -40.59
C VAL A 127 -36.08 47.85 -39.29
N LYS A 128 -36.46 47.12 -38.27
CA LYS A 128 -35.79 47.17 -36.95
C LYS A 128 -34.49 46.38 -37.01
N HIS A 129 -33.64 46.56 -35.97
CA HIS A 129 -32.35 45.92 -35.78
C HIS A 129 -32.51 44.61 -35.07
N ARG A 130 -31.43 43.75 -35.10
CA ARG A 130 -31.36 42.49 -34.35
C ARG A 130 -30.01 42.31 -33.69
N LEU A 131 -29.99 41.49 -32.63
CA LEU A 131 -28.79 40.96 -32.07
C LEU A 131 -28.98 39.47 -31.79
N SER A 132 -27.85 38.73 -31.77
CA SER A 132 -27.88 37.30 -31.53
C SER A 132 -26.54 36.82 -30.95
N GLY A 133 -26.56 35.67 -30.35
CA GLY A 133 -25.41 35.01 -29.79
C GLY A 133 -25.75 33.59 -29.37
N LYS A 134 -24.85 33.01 -28.63
CA LYS A 134 -24.92 31.63 -28.14
C LYS A 134 -24.55 31.57 -26.67
N VAL A 135 -25.25 30.71 -25.92
CA VAL A 135 -24.84 30.29 -24.57
C VAL A 135 -24.44 28.81 -24.71
N TYR A 136 -23.18 28.49 -24.42
CA TYR A 136 -22.60 27.19 -24.72
C TYR A 136 -21.71 26.63 -23.62
N TYR A 137 -21.46 25.32 -23.67
CA TYR A 137 -20.51 24.62 -22.82
C TYR A 137 -19.12 24.64 -23.47
N ASP A 138 -18.21 25.43 -22.92
CA ASP A 138 -16.83 25.55 -23.36
C ASP A 138 -16.01 24.38 -22.82
N ALA A 139 -16.09 23.25 -23.53
CA ALA A 139 -15.50 21.97 -23.09
C ALA A 139 -13.97 22.01 -23.04
N ASN A 140 -13.36 22.82 -23.87
CA ASN A 140 -11.91 22.94 -23.99
C ASN A 140 -11.32 24.14 -23.22
N ASP A 141 -12.19 24.90 -22.50
CA ASP A 141 -11.81 26.08 -21.72
C ASP A 141 -11.04 27.15 -22.53
N SER A 142 -11.39 27.27 -23.83
CA SER A 142 -10.69 28.15 -24.75
C SER A 142 -11.08 29.62 -24.64
N SER A 143 -12.15 29.91 -23.90
CA SER A 143 -12.77 31.25 -23.78
C SER A 143 -13.26 31.80 -25.13
N SER A 144 -13.62 30.93 -26.07
CA SER A 144 -14.24 31.29 -27.34
C SER A 144 -14.99 30.08 -27.91
N TYR A 145 -16.15 30.35 -28.55
CA TYR A 145 -16.93 29.29 -29.17
C TYR A 145 -16.14 28.58 -30.26
N THR A 146 -16.10 27.24 -30.19
CA THR A 146 -15.51 26.35 -31.20
C THR A 146 -16.58 25.40 -31.75
N ASP A 147 -16.55 25.11 -33.05
CA ASP A 147 -17.50 24.21 -33.67
C ASP A 147 -17.53 22.82 -32.98
N GLY A 148 -18.74 22.38 -32.60
CA GLY A 148 -18.96 21.12 -31.89
C GLY A 148 -19.22 21.26 -30.38
N GLU A 149 -19.06 22.42 -29.83
CA GLU A 149 -19.42 22.69 -28.45
C GLU A 149 -20.94 22.76 -28.26
N GLU A 150 -21.42 22.11 -27.20
CA GLU A 150 -22.85 21.98 -26.93
C GLU A 150 -23.46 23.30 -26.45
N GLY A 151 -24.61 23.68 -27.05
CA GLY A 151 -25.39 24.81 -26.55
C GLY A 151 -26.22 24.48 -25.31
N PHE A 152 -26.43 25.48 -24.48
CA PHE A 152 -27.37 25.39 -23.37
C PHE A 152 -28.78 25.84 -23.78
N LYS A 153 -29.73 24.94 -23.72
CA LYS A 153 -31.16 25.20 -24.00
C LYS A 153 -31.84 25.86 -22.79
N ASP A 154 -32.89 26.66 -23.08
CA ASP A 154 -33.80 27.26 -22.10
C ASP A 154 -33.08 28.21 -21.08
N ILE A 155 -31.94 28.78 -21.49
CA ILE A 155 -31.26 29.82 -20.67
C ILE A 155 -31.93 31.16 -20.96
N THR A 156 -32.35 31.86 -19.91
CA THR A 156 -32.92 33.19 -19.99
C THR A 156 -31.87 34.25 -20.32
N VAL A 157 -32.13 34.99 -21.40
CA VAL A 157 -31.29 36.10 -21.84
C VAL A 157 -32.13 37.36 -21.85
N GLU A 158 -31.70 38.38 -21.13
CA GLU A 158 -32.34 39.69 -21.02
C GLU A 158 -31.53 40.71 -21.83
N LEU A 159 -32.25 41.58 -22.51
CA LEU A 159 -31.68 42.74 -23.19
C LEU A 159 -32.01 43.99 -22.37
N LEU A 160 -31.01 44.70 -21.97
CA LEU A 160 -31.14 45.86 -21.10
C LEU A 160 -30.76 47.13 -21.84
N ARG A 161 -31.41 48.26 -21.47
CA ARG A 161 -30.96 49.63 -21.82
C ARG A 161 -29.84 50.06 -20.87
N PRO A 162 -29.13 51.17 -21.20
CA PRO A 162 -28.10 51.72 -20.32
C PRO A 162 -28.63 52.14 -18.92
N ASP A 163 -29.93 52.38 -18.77
CA ASP A 163 -30.58 52.67 -17.49
C ASP A 163 -30.94 51.40 -16.68
N GLY A 164 -30.61 50.22 -17.20
CA GLY A 164 -30.90 48.91 -16.58
C GLY A 164 -32.33 48.39 -16.83
N SER A 165 -33.16 49.09 -17.59
CA SER A 165 -34.51 48.61 -17.92
C SER A 165 -34.49 47.49 -18.95
N VAL A 166 -35.28 46.42 -18.72
CA VAL A 166 -35.41 45.29 -19.65
C VAL A 166 -36.22 45.69 -20.86
N VAL A 167 -35.65 45.53 -22.04
CA VAL A 167 -36.27 45.80 -23.34
C VAL A 167 -36.93 44.55 -23.93
N ALA A 168 -36.23 43.45 -23.83
CA ALA A 168 -36.68 42.13 -24.33
C ALA A 168 -36.14 41.04 -23.44
N THR A 169 -36.85 39.93 -23.37
CA THR A 169 -36.41 38.67 -22.74
C THR A 169 -36.63 37.57 -23.75
N THR A 170 -35.61 36.75 -23.94
CA THR A 170 -35.66 35.57 -24.80
C THR A 170 -35.06 34.37 -24.05
N THR A 171 -35.18 33.18 -24.63
CA THR A 171 -34.52 31.97 -24.12
C THR A 171 -33.75 31.33 -25.23
N THR A 172 -32.67 30.64 -24.89
CA THR A 172 -31.88 29.89 -25.86
C THR A 172 -32.63 28.69 -26.41
N ASP A 173 -32.40 28.38 -27.67
CA ASP A 173 -32.93 27.19 -28.35
C ASP A 173 -32.13 25.91 -27.97
N ALA A 174 -32.41 24.77 -28.67
CA ALA A 174 -31.76 23.49 -28.41
C ALA A 174 -30.25 23.52 -28.66
N ASP A 175 -29.79 24.38 -29.56
CA ASP A 175 -28.40 24.54 -29.94
C ASP A 175 -27.70 25.68 -29.13
N GLY A 176 -28.42 26.25 -28.17
CA GLY A 176 -27.93 27.33 -27.31
C GLY A 176 -27.99 28.72 -27.95
N ASN A 177 -28.57 28.86 -29.14
CA ASN A 177 -28.65 30.16 -29.80
C ASN A 177 -29.78 31.00 -29.21
N TYR A 178 -29.57 32.29 -29.15
CA TYR A 178 -30.60 33.26 -28.86
C TYR A 178 -30.58 34.41 -29.85
N SER A 179 -31.73 34.98 -30.06
CA SER A 179 -31.88 36.16 -30.93
C SER A 179 -32.96 37.09 -30.38
N SER A 180 -32.72 38.38 -30.52
CA SER A 180 -33.71 39.41 -30.28
C SER A 180 -33.81 40.29 -31.51
N THR A 181 -35.00 40.28 -32.13
CA THR A 181 -35.30 41.01 -33.36
C THR A 181 -36.20 42.20 -33.06
N ARG A 182 -36.46 43.09 -34.03
CA ARG A 182 -37.38 44.23 -33.93
C ARG A 182 -36.93 45.28 -32.89
N LEU A 183 -35.60 45.40 -32.75
CA LEU A 183 -35.02 46.35 -31.80
C LEU A 183 -34.91 47.76 -32.40
N PRO A 184 -35.27 48.82 -31.67
CA PRO A 184 -34.90 50.18 -32.03
C PRO A 184 -33.38 50.38 -32.11
N ALA A 185 -32.94 51.39 -32.84
CA ALA A 185 -31.56 51.84 -32.73
C ALA A 185 -31.27 52.32 -31.27
N GLY A 186 -30.08 52.03 -30.79
CA GLY A 186 -29.67 52.39 -29.42
C GLY A 186 -28.58 51.48 -28.88
N ASP A 187 -28.18 51.79 -27.64
CA ASP A 187 -27.22 51.02 -26.87
C ASP A 187 -27.93 49.99 -25.99
N TYR A 188 -27.38 48.79 -25.93
CA TYR A 188 -27.90 47.64 -25.20
C TYR A 188 -26.81 46.93 -24.44
N THR A 189 -27.21 46.21 -23.39
CA THR A 189 -26.39 45.21 -22.70
C THR A 189 -27.17 43.89 -22.73
N VAL A 190 -26.50 42.80 -23.15
CA VAL A 190 -27.07 41.45 -23.07
C VAL A 190 -26.66 40.87 -21.72
N LYS A 191 -27.63 40.32 -21.01
CA LYS A 191 -27.44 39.68 -19.71
C LYS A 191 -27.96 38.25 -19.73
N VAL A 192 -27.11 37.31 -19.39
CA VAL A 192 -27.47 35.92 -19.21
C VAL A 192 -27.81 35.68 -17.73
N THR A 193 -28.98 35.10 -17.48
CA THR A 193 -29.35 34.69 -16.13
C THR A 193 -28.65 33.41 -15.75
N LYS A 194 -27.68 33.47 -14.81
CA LYS A 194 -26.93 32.31 -14.33
C LYS A 194 -27.80 31.41 -13.44
N ALA A 195 -28.66 30.62 -14.08
CA ALA A 195 -29.60 29.69 -13.44
C ALA A 195 -29.72 28.39 -14.24
N GLY A 196 -30.43 27.40 -13.70
CA GLY A 196 -30.68 26.13 -14.38
C GLY A 196 -29.38 25.37 -14.71
N ALA A 197 -29.20 25.04 -15.98
CA ALA A 197 -28.06 24.24 -16.44
C ALA A 197 -26.68 24.89 -16.23
N ILE A 198 -26.63 26.23 -16.10
CA ILE A 198 -25.37 26.97 -15.93
C ILE A 198 -25.16 27.50 -14.51
N ALA A 199 -26.04 27.19 -13.54
CA ALA A 199 -26.03 27.77 -12.21
C ALA A 199 -24.69 27.58 -11.46
N ASN A 200 -24.07 26.39 -11.62
CA ASN A 200 -22.85 25.98 -10.93
C ASN A 200 -21.64 25.87 -11.87
N LEU A 201 -21.70 26.46 -13.05
CA LEU A 201 -20.59 26.48 -14.00
C LEU A 201 -19.83 27.79 -13.88
N ASP A 202 -18.55 27.75 -14.19
CA ASP A 202 -17.70 28.92 -14.29
C ASP A 202 -17.82 29.52 -15.69
N GLN A 203 -17.94 30.84 -15.77
CA GLN A 203 -17.97 31.55 -17.05
C GLN A 203 -16.56 31.61 -17.66
N THR A 204 -16.43 31.20 -18.92
CA THR A 204 -15.17 31.18 -19.66
C THR A 204 -15.13 32.29 -20.72
N GLU A 205 -16.15 32.37 -21.58
CA GLU A 205 -16.31 33.45 -22.53
C GLU A 205 -17.31 34.48 -22.01
N ASP A 206 -16.95 35.73 -22.13
CA ASP A 206 -17.79 36.89 -21.91
C ASP A 206 -17.43 37.94 -22.96
N PRO A 207 -18.42 38.55 -23.65
CA PRO A 207 -18.14 39.49 -24.75
C PRO A 207 -17.26 40.68 -24.39
N ASP A 208 -17.27 41.13 -23.13
CA ASP A 208 -16.41 42.20 -22.66
C ASP A 208 -15.26 41.73 -21.74
N SER A 209 -15.11 40.42 -21.56
CA SER A 209 -14.06 39.74 -20.78
C SER A 209 -14.17 39.95 -19.27
N THR A 210 -15.27 40.49 -18.72
CA THR A 210 -15.41 40.71 -17.28
C THR A 210 -15.96 39.52 -16.50
N LYS A 211 -16.53 38.54 -17.18
CA LYS A 211 -17.11 37.27 -16.64
C LYS A 211 -18.19 37.54 -15.57
N ASP A 212 -19.02 38.54 -15.82
CA ASP A 212 -20.13 38.92 -14.93
C ASP A 212 -21.51 38.53 -15.50
N ASN A 213 -21.55 37.75 -16.55
CA ASN A 213 -22.74 37.30 -17.30
C ASN A 213 -23.43 38.43 -18.06
N THR A 214 -22.75 39.56 -18.31
CA THR A 214 -23.24 40.65 -19.10
C THR A 214 -22.27 40.98 -20.22
N SER A 215 -22.80 41.32 -21.41
CA SER A 215 -21.93 41.87 -22.45
C SER A 215 -21.59 43.33 -22.09
N GLY A 216 -20.53 43.85 -22.58
CA GLY A 216 -20.35 45.30 -22.65
C GLY A 216 -21.46 45.96 -23.47
N THR A 217 -21.30 47.26 -23.77
CA THR A 217 -22.29 48.00 -24.60
C THR A 217 -22.27 47.47 -26.03
N VAL A 218 -23.44 47.03 -26.50
CA VAL A 218 -23.73 46.62 -27.87
C VAL A 218 -24.56 47.75 -28.53
N THR A 219 -24.00 48.42 -29.53
CA THR A 219 -24.66 49.55 -30.22
C THR A 219 -25.30 49.05 -31.51
N LEU A 220 -26.61 49.31 -31.63
CA LEU A 220 -27.38 49.07 -32.88
C LEU A 220 -27.70 50.43 -33.53
N ASN A 221 -27.33 50.59 -34.78
CA ASN A 221 -27.57 51.78 -35.59
C ASN A 221 -27.58 51.43 -37.09
N ALA A 222 -27.75 52.40 -37.97
CA ALA A 222 -27.81 52.19 -39.40
C ALA A 222 -26.49 51.57 -39.99
N ASP A 223 -25.35 51.88 -39.35
CA ASP A 223 -24.05 51.34 -39.79
C ASP A 223 -23.80 49.93 -39.24
N ASN A 224 -24.39 49.61 -38.08
CA ASN A 224 -24.32 48.35 -37.39
C ASN A 224 -25.74 47.84 -37.05
N PRO A 225 -26.50 47.46 -38.07
CA PRO A 225 -27.91 47.08 -37.90
C PRO A 225 -28.09 45.68 -37.26
N VAL A 226 -27.07 44.85 -37.35
CA VAL A 226 -27.02 43.49 -36.82
C VAL A 226 -25.78 43.31 -36.00
N GLN A 227 -25.93 42.76 -34.80
CA GLN A 227 -24.83 42.35 -33.95
C GLN A 227 -24.98 40.84 -33.66
N GLU A 228 -24.00 40.06 -34.07
CA GLU A 228 -23.96 38.60 -33.92
C GLU A 228 -22.77 38.18 -33.05
N ASN A 229 -22.75 36.90 -32.66
CA ASN A 229 -21.67 36.31 -31.86
C ASN A 229 -21.46 37.00 -30.51
N ILE A 230 -22.56 37.46 -29.88
CA ILE A 230 -22.51 37.91 -28.48
C ILE A 230 -22.64 36.67 -27.61
N ASN A 231 -21.48 35.96 -27.43
CA ASN A 231 -21.46 34.61 -26.87
C ASN A 231 -21.10 34.60 -25.42
N PHE A 232 -21.63 33.60 -24.70
CA PHE A 232 -21.33 33.35 -23.29
C PHE A 232 -20.97 31.88 -23.12
N GLY A 233 -19.72 31.60 -22.78
CA GLY A 233 -19.20 30.26 -22.54
C GLY A 233 -19.16 29.92 -21.06
N TYR A 234 -19.46 28.69 -20.74
CA TYR A 234 -19.43 28.17 -19.36
C TYR A 234 -18.82 26.79 -19.34
N VAL A 235 -18.01 26.50 -18.30
CA VAL A 235 -17.40 25.19 -18.09
C VAL A 235 -17.66 24.72 -16.66
N LYS A 236 -17.76 23.41 -16.46
CA LYS A 236 -17.64 22.81 -15.15
C LYS A 236 -16.15 22.68 -14.80
N LYS A 237 -15.74 23.19 -13.66
CA LYS A 237 -14.42 22.95 -13.13
C LYS A 237 -14.46 21.75 -12.20
N HIS A 238 -13.48 20.87 -12.38
CA HIS A 238 -13.31 19.64 -11.62
C HIS A 238 -12.12 19.75 -10.68
N ALA A 239 -12.09 18.86 -9.71
CA ALA A 239 -10.96 18.70 -8.82
C ALA A 239 -10.53 17.23 -8.71
N ILE A 240 -9.23 17.03 -8.52
CA ILE A 240 -8.64 15.76 -8.13
C ILE A 240 -7.91 15.98 -6.82
N SER A 241 -8.18 15.13 -5.83
CA SER A 241 -7.50 15.21 -4.54
C SER A 241 -7.17 13.83 -3.99
N GLY A 242 -6.16 13.79 -3.14
CA GLY A 242 -5.70 12.57 -2.51
C GLY A 242 -4.70 12.85 -1.40
N ASN A 243 -4.05 11.81 -0.95
CA ASN A 243 -3.08 11.83 0.13
C ASN A 243 -1.82 11.03 -0.26
N VAL A 244 -0.67 11.46 0.23
CA VAL A 244 0.60 10.72 0.18
C VAL A 244 1.01 10.41 1.61
N TYR A 245 1.27 9.14 1.93
CA TYR A 245 1.52 8.69 3.29
C TYR A 245 2.51 7.53 3.36
N LEU A 246 3.13 7.33 4.53
CA LEU A 246 3.81 6.10 4.86
C LEU A 246 2.82 5.13 5.50
N ASP A 247 2.58 4.05 4.81
CA ASP A 247 1.74 2.92 5.21
C ASP A 247 2.51 2.06 6.22
N GLN A 248 2.26 2.32 7.50
CA GLN A 248 3.01 1.73 8.61
C GLN A 248 2.73 0.22 8.76
N ASN A 249 1.50 -0.19 8.52
CA ASN A 249 1.06 -1.58 8.67
C ASN A 249 1.06 -2.38 7.37
N ARG A 250 1.37 -1.73 6.23
CA ARG A 250 1.40 -2.29 4.87
C ARG A 250 0.07 -2.91 4.44
N ASP A 251 -1.07 -2.37 4.93
CA ASP A 251 -2.39 -2.86 4.57
C ASP A 251 -2.95 -2.24 3.27
N LYS A 252 -2.22 -1.29 2.68
CA LYS A 252 -2.55 -0.60 1.42
C LYS A 252 -3.78 0.30 1.52
N THR A 253 -4.08 0.79 2.70
CA THR A 253 -5.20 1.71 2.95
C THR A 253 -4.76 2.82 3.88
N LYS A 254 -5.17 4.06 3.57
CA LYS A 254 -4.89 5.20 4.45
C LYS A 254 -5.71 5.11 5.72
N ASP A 255 -5.04 4.96 6.87
CA ASP A 255 -5.69 4.93 8.18
C ASP A 255 -5.04 5.87 9.21
N GLY A 256 -5.53 5.82 10.47
CA GLY A 256 -5.06 6.72 11.54
C GLY A 256 -3.68 6.39 12.11
N GLY A 257 -3.10 5.23 11.75
CA GLY A 257 -1.76 4.80 12.15
C GLY A 257 -0.66 5.22 11.17
N ASP A 258 -1.05 5.69 9.99
CA ASP A 258 -0.13 6.05 8.93
C ASP A 258 0.45 7.44 9.10
N ILE A 259 1.65 7.64 8.59
CA ILE A 259 2.36 8.90 8.70
C ILE A 259 2.19 9.71 7.42
N PRO A 260 1.51 10.87 7.47
CA PRO A 260 1.36 11.74 6.32
C PRO A 260 2.73 12.24 5.83
N GLN A 261 2.89 12.32 4.51
CA GLN A 261 4.13 12.81 3.89
C GLN A 261 3.93 14.22 3.35
N SER A 262 4.54 15.19 4.03
CA SER A 262 4.49 16.61 3.67
C SER A 262 5.59 17.00 2.69
N GLY A 263 5.30 17.98 1.82
CA GLY A 263 6.29 18.54 0.89
C GLY A 263 6.63 17.63 -0.29
N ILE A 264 5.86 16.58 -0.53
CA ILE A 264 6.05 15.69 -1.67
C ILE A 264 5.51 16.36 -2.93
N THR A 265 6.31 16.39 -3.97
CA THR A 265 5.89 16.91 -5.28
C THR A 265 4.93 15.94 -5.96
N VAL A 266 3.77 16.47 -6.35
CA VAL A 266 2.75 15.75 -7.10
C VAL A 266 2.48 16.50 -8.40
N ASN A 267 2.52 15.79 -9.52
CA ASN A 267 2.31 16.30 -10.86
C ASN A 267 0.96 15.84 -11.41
N LEU A 268 0.29 16.71 -12.13
CA LEU A 268 -0.85 16.36 -12.97
C LEU A 268 -0.41 16.30 -14.41
N VAL A 269 -0.65 15.20 -15.06
CA VAL A 269 -0.20 14.90 -16.43
C VAL A 269 -1.42 14.73 -17.32
N ASP A 270 -1.43 15.37 -18.48
CA ASP A 270 -2.51 15.24 -19.48
C ASP A 270 -2.40 13.95 -20.30
N ALA A 271 -3.36 13.73 -21.19
CA ALA A 271 -3.41 12.56 -22.08
C ALA A 271 -2.21 12.46 -23.04
N SER A 272 -1.50 13.58 -23.29
CA SER A 272 -0.29 13.61 -24.14
C SER A 272 0.99 13.24 -23.36
N GLY A 273 0.91 13.11 -22.03
CA GLY A 273 2.05 12.89 -21.16
C GLY A 273 2.74 14.19 -20.72
N THR A 274 2.12 15.35 -20.95
CA THR A 274 2.67 16.65 -20.53
C THR A 274 2.21 16.97 -19.12
N VAL A 275 3.13 17.47 -18.27
CA VAL A 275 2.78 18.00 -16.94
C VAL A 275 2.04 19.33 -17.11
N VAL A 276 0.77 19.37 -16.73
CA VAL A 276 -0.11 20.55 -16.84
C VAL A 276 -0.25 21.31 -15.54
N ALA A 277 0.01 20.65 -14.40
CA ALA A 277 0.05 21.30 -13.09
C ALA A 277 0.99 20.54 -12.14
N THR A 278 1.51 21.24 -11.15
CA THR A 278 2.34 20.67 -10.07
C THR A 278 1.90 21.28 -8.75
N THR A 279 1.80 20.46 -7.73
CA THR A 279 1.53 20.88 -6.36
C THR A 279 2.45 20.12 -5.39
N THR A 280 2.41 20.48 -4.12
CA THR A 280 3.10 19.74 -3.05
C THR A 280 2.09 19.37 -1.96
N THR A 281 2.35 18.25 -1.30
CA THR A 281 1.51 17.82 -0.19
C THR A 281 1.63 18.76 1.01
N ASP A 282 0.53 18.96 1.72
CA ASP A 282 0.46 19.73 2.98
C ASP A 282 1.00 18.94 4.19
N ALA A 283 0.85 19.49 5.40
CA ALA A 283 1.30 18.86 6.65
C ALA A 283 0.58 17.53 6.96
N ASP A 284 -0.63 17.37 6.45
CA ASP A 284 -1.45 16.17 6.60
C ASP A 284 -1.29 15.19 5.41
N GLY A 285 -0.33 15.47 4.51
CA GLY A 285 -0.05 14.67 3.33
C GLY A 285 -1.04 14.85 2.18
N ASN A 286 -2.00 15.79 2.29
CA ASN A 286 -3.01 16.00 1.27
C ASN A 286 -2.48 16.83 0.10
N TYR A 287 -2.97 16.52 -1.08
CA TYR A 287 -2.79 17.34 -2.27
C TYR A 287 -4.11 17.54 -3.01
N SER A 288 -4.18 18.60 -3.81
CA SER A 288 -5.35 18.90 -4.62
C SER A 288 -4.95 19.64 -5.88
N PHE A 289 -5.62 19.28 -6.98
CA PHE A 289 -5.66 20.00 -8.24
C PHE A 289 -7.09 20.46 -8.46
N THR A 290 -7.30 21.76 -8.60
CA THR A 290 -8.61 22.36 -8.78
C THR A 290 -8.68 23.16 -10.07
N GLY A 291 -9.88 23.48 -10.53
CA GLY A 291 -10.06 24.29 -11.72
C GLY A 291 -9.79 23.52 -13.03
N LEU A 292 -9.88 22.18 -13.01
CA LEU A 292 -9.63 21.34 -14.17
C LEU A 292 -10.83 21.38 -15.13
N GLY A 293 -10.55 21.55 -16.42
CA GLY A 293 -11.55 21.39 -17.50
C GLY A 293 -11.85 19.93 -17.78
N ASP A 294 -12.76 19.71 -18.75
CA ASP A 294 -12.97 18.38 -19.31
C ASP A 294 -11.66 17.87 -19.93
N GLY A 295 -11.40 16.58 -19.78
CA GLY A 295 -10.14 16.02 -20.27
C GLY A 295 -9.74 14.76 -19.52
N THR A 296 -8.62 14.17 -19.92
CA THR A 296 -8.05 13.00 -19.27
C THR A 296 -6.74 13.37 -18.61
N TYR A 297 -6.64 13.02 -17.33
CA TYR A 297 -5.52 13.35 -16.47
C TYR A 297 -4.98 12.11 -15.77
N THR A 298 -3.70 12.15 -15.41
CA THR A 298 -3.03 11.16 -14.54
C THR A 298 -2.29 11.90 -13.45
N VAL A 299 -2.49 11.50 -12.21
CA VAL A 299 -1.70 12.01 -11.08
C VAL A 299 -0.40 11.21 -10.98
N GLN A 300 0.71 11.88 -10.78
CA GLN A 300 2.03 11.27 -10.61
C GLN A 300 2.73 11.85 -9.40
N VAL A 301 3.11 10.98 -8.46
CA VAL A 301 3.94 11.33 -7.30
C VAL A 301 5.42 11.25 -7.71
N ASP A 302 6.19 12.28 -7.36
CA ASP A 302 7.64 12.27 -7.51
C ASP A 302 8.27 11.49 -6.35
N LYS A 303 8.73 10.27 -6.68
CA LYS A 303 9.37 9.37 -5.71
C LYS A 303 10.82 9.75 -5.46
N THR A 304 11.05 10.98 -4.98
CA THR A 304 12.36 11.51 -4.58
C THR A 304 12.37 11.91 -3.11
N GLY A 305 13.52 12.35 -2.60
CA GLY A 305 13.63 12.80 -1.20
C GLY A 305 13.22 11.72 -0.19
N PRO A 306 12.24 11.98 0.68
CA PRO A 306 11.81 11.04 1.72
C PRO A 306 11.30 9.70 1.18
N LEU A 307 10.76 9.69 -0.05
CA LEU A 307 10.19 8.49 -0.66
C LEU A 307 11.19 7.67 -1.48
N ALA A 308 12.43 8.15 -1.67
CA ALA A 308 13.39 7.54 -2.59
C ALA A 308 13.71 6.07 -2.28
N SER A 309 13.78 5.71 -0.99
CA SER A 309 14.10 4.37 -0.52
C SER A 309 12.88 3.54 -0.09
N THR A 310 11.67 4.09 -0.19
CA THR A 310 10.46 3.39 0.25
C THR A 310 9.95 2.42 -0.83
N GLU A 311 9.19 1.41 -0.43
CA GLU A 311 8.40 0.56 -1.33
C GLU A 311 7.00 1.15 -1.46
N GLN A 312 6.43 1.17 -2.66
CA GLN A 312 5.05 1.60 -2.85
C GLN A 312 4.09 0.48 -2.42
N THR A 313 3.14 0.80 -1.54
CA THR A 313 2.14 -0.14 -1.03
C THR A 313 0.77 0.10 -1.64
N GLU A 314 0.24 1.34 -1.58
CA GLU A 314 -0.97 1.73 -2.27
C GLU A 314 -0.62 2.48 -3.56
N ASP A 315 -1.22 2.06 -4.65
CA ASP A 315 -1.10 2.67 -5.96
C ASP A 315 -2.45 2.66 -6.65
N PRO A 316 -3.02 3.82 -6.97
CA PRO A 316 -4.32 3.87 -7.65
C PRO A 316 -4.35 3.21 -9.04
N SER A 317 -3.20 3.06 -9.70
CA SER A 317 -3.09 2.30 -10.95
C SER A 317 -2.95 0.80 -10.75
N GLY A 318 -2.46 0.38 -9.58
CA GLY A 318 -2.10 -1.00 -9.27
C GLY A 318 -0.79 -1.48 -9.93
N GLN A 319 -0.03 -0.59 -10.57
CA GLN A 319 1.22 -0.92 -11.28
C GLN A 319 2.49 -0.71 -10.43
N GLY A 320 2.37 -0.01 -9.31
CA GLY A 320 3.51 0.34 -8.45
C GLY A 320 4.47 1.36 -9.10
N ASP A 321 3.94 2.23 -9.95
CA ASP A 321 4.70 3.20 -10.73
C ASP A 321 4.52 4.65 -10.25
N SER A 322 3.90 4.85 -9.09
CA SER A 322 3.59 6.14 -8.48
C SER A 322 2.67 7.02 -9.35
N ARG A 323 1.80 6.37 -10.14
CA ARG A 323 0.82 7.03 -11.00
C ARG A 323 -0.59 6.55 -10.69
N SER A 324 -1.57 7.40 -10.91
CA SER A 324 -2.97 6.99 -10.91
C SER A 324 -3.33 6.33 -12.24
N GLN A 325 -4.45 5.62 -12.26
CA GLN A 325 -5.15 5.38 -13.52
C GLN A 325 -5.51 6.70 -14.19
N ALA A 326 -5.81 6.63 -15.49
CA ALA A 326 -6.34 7.76 -16.23
C ALA A 326 -7.71 8.17 -15.65
N ILE A 327 -7.85 9.43 -15.26
CA ILE A 327 -9.06 10.05 -14.75
C ILE A 327 -9.61 10.93 -15.85
N THR A 328 -10.78 10.61 -16.36
CA THR A 328 -11.42 11.39 -17.44
C THR A 328 -12.60 12.17 -16.87
N PHE A 329 -12.62 13.47 -17.15
CA PHE A 329 -13.73 14.34 -16.82
C PHE A 329 -14.51 14.73 -18.07
N THR A 330 -15.81 14.70 -17.93
CA THR A 330 -16.80 15.29 -18.80
C THR A 330 -17.70 16.19 -17.95
N ARG A 331 -18.52 17.03 -18.59
CA ARG A 331 -19.45 17.96 -17.93
C ARG A 331 -20.24 17.36 -16.76
N SER A 332 -20.59 16.08 -16.79
CA SER A 332 -21.43 15.43 -15.78
C SER A 332 -20.65 14.77 -14.65
N ASP A 333 -19.33 14.61 -14.76
CA ASP A 333 -18.56 13.86 -13.79
C ASP A 333 -18.36 14.64 -12.48
N PRO A 334 -18.37 13.95 -11.33
CA PRO A 334 -18.06 14.57 -10.05
C PRO A 334 -16.55 14.81 -9.90
N ASP A 335 -16.15 15.57 -8.90
CA ASP A 335 -14.77 15.64 -8.44
C ASP A 335 -14.28 14.25 -8.01
N VAL A 336 -13.01 13.97 -8.25
CA VAL A 336 -12.38 12.72 -7.86
C VAL A 336 -11.55 12.95 -6.59
N THR A 337 -11.88 12.19 -5.56
CA THR A 337 -11.19 12.23 -4.26
C THR A 337 -10.55 10.88 -3.96
N ASN A 338 -9.68 10.84 -2.95
CA ASN A 338 -9.01 9.62 -2.50
C ASN A 338 -8.12 8.95 -3.57
N VAL A 339 -7.46 9.76 -4.39
CA VAL A 339 -6.37 9.29 -5.26
C VAL A 339 -5.12 9.20 -4.39
N ASN A 340 -5.03 8.16 -3.58
CA ASN A 340 -4.02 8.04 -2.53
C ASN A 340 -2.81 7.23 -2.98
N PHE A 341 -1.65 7.58 -2.43
CA PHE A 341 -0.38 6.90 -2.68
C PHE A 341 0.26 6.53 -1.34
N GLY A 342 0.31 5.24 -1.07
CA GLY A 342 0.94 4.69 0.11
C GLY A 342 2.35 4.17 -0.19
N TYR A 343 3.27 4.44 0.72
CA TYR A 343 4.65 3.98 0.67
C TYR A 343 5.04 3.39 2.00
N ALA A 344 5.90 2.37 2.03
CA ALA A 344 6.40 1.80 3.27
C ALA A 344 7.91 1.76 3.29
N GLU A 345 8.49 1.98 4.45
CA GLU A 345 9.89 1.73 4.69
C GLU A 345 10.13 0.24 4.91
N ASP A 346 11.34 -0.22 4.62
CA ASP A 346 11.76 -1.58 4.93
C ASP A 346 12.20 -1.65 6.39
N TYR A 347 11.28 -2.02 7.27
CA TYR A 347 11.65 -2.30 8.66
C TYR A 347 12.33 -3.66 8.77
N THR A 348 13.37 -3.73 9.59
CA THR A 348 14.21 -4.92 9.73
C THR A 348 14.46 -5.28 11.18
N ILE A 349 14.50 -6.57 11.46
CA ILE A 349 14.98 -7.13 12.74
C ILE A 349 16.07 -8.14 12.41
N SER A 350 17.23 -8.03 13.04
CA SER A 350 18.36 -8.91 12.80
C SER A 350 19.15 -9.22 14.05
N GLY A 351 19.85 -10.33 14.04
CA GLY A 351 20.68 -10.78 15.12
C GLY A 351 21.54 -11.97 14.75
N THR A 352 22.14 -12.58 15.75
CA THR A 352 23.05 -13.72 15.59
C THR A 352 22.70 -14.78 16.64
N VAL A 353 22.68 -16.04 16.22
CA VAL A 353 22.67 -17.18 17.12
C VAL A 353 24.09 -17.73 17.14
N TYR A 354 24.74 -17.70 18.28
CA TYR A 354 26.18 -17.90 18.39
C TYR A 354 26.60 -18.80 19.57
N TYR A 355 27.79 -19.35 19.46
CA TYR A 355 28.45 -20.07 20.55
C TYR A 355 29.21 -19.11 21.43
N ASP A 356 28.66 -18.82 22.61
CA ASP A 356 29.26 -17.98 23.64
C ASP A 356 30.35 -18.78 24.36
N LYS A 357 31.57 -18.70 23.82
CA LYS A 357 32.68 -19.55 24.22
C LYS A 357 33.20 -19.16 25.63
N ASP A 358 33.19 -17.90 25.96
CA ASP A 358 33.72 -17.36 27.21
C ASP A 358 32.64 -17.10 28.25
N ARG A 359 31.37 -17.43 27.93
CA ARG A 359 30.18 -17.22 28.76
C ARG A 359 30.04 -15.77 29.24
N SER A 360 30.40 -14.83 28.36
CA SER A 360 30.33 -13.40 28.65
C SER A 360 28.93 -12.81 28.54
N GLU A 361 27.95 -13.60 28.04
CA GLU A 361 26.57 -13.18 27.76
C GLU A 361 26.49 -12.05 26.72
N THR A 362 27.52 -11.92 25.89
CA THR A 362 27.59 -10.92 24.80
C THR A 362 28.41 -11.47 23.65
N LEU A 363 27.92 -11.22 22.41
CA LEU A 363 28.63 -11.64 21.20
C LEU A 363 29.98 -10.91 21.06
N ASN A 364 31.08 -11.65 21.14
CA ASN A 364 32.46 -11.18 21.07
C ASN A 364 33.16 -11.62 19.76
N ASN A 365 34.28 -10.95 19.44
CA ASN A 365 35.10 -11.33 18.28
C ASN A 365 35.70 -12.73 18.45
N GLY A 366 35.43 -13.60 17.47
CA GLY A 366 35.96 -14.96 17.43
C GLY A 366 35.00 -16.03 17.92
N GLU A 367 33.81 -15.65 18.32
CA GLU A 367 32.75 -16.59 18.65
C GLU A 367 32.05 -17.05 17.37
N PRO A 368 31.96 -18.36 17.13
CA PRO A 368 31.35 -18.89 15.93
C PRO A 368 29.82 -18.83 16.00
N GLY A 369 29.19 -18.48 14.87
CA GLY A 369 27.76 -18.61 14.72
C GLY A 369 27.30 -20.04 14.50
N PHE A 370 26.04 -20.32 14.82
CA PHE A 370 25.37 -21.59 14.49
C PHE A 370 24.65 -21.48 13.16
N ASP A 371 25.03 -22.32 12.21
CA ASP A 371 24.40 -22.42 10.88
C ASP A 371 23.10 -23.23 10.91
N GLY A 372 22.11 -22.84 10.10
CA GLY A 372 20.89 -23.60 9.86
C GLY A 372 19.91 -23.66 11.05
N ILE A 373 20.06 -22.80 12.04
CA ILE A 373 19.10 -22.72 13.17
C ILE A 373 17.84 -22.00 12.70
N THR A 374 16.68 -22.63 12.92
CA THR A 374 15.37 -22.02 12.63
C THR A 374 15.07 -20.89 13.60
N VAL A 375 14.77 -19.72 13.06
CA VAL A 375 14.34 -18.55 13.81
C VAL A 375 12.98 -18.11 13.31
N ASN A 376 12.03 -17.96 14.21
CA ASN A 376 10.67 -17.51 13.94
C ASN A 376 10.48 -16.07 14.42
N LEU A 377 9.72 -15.30 13.67
CA LEU A 377 9.21 -14.00 14.07
C LEU A 377 7.73 -14.15 14.43
N LEU A 378 7.38 -13.75 15.63
CA LEU A 378 6.01 -13.81 16.16
C LEU A 378 5.46 -12.39 16.23
N ASP A 379 4.16 -12.23 15.99
CA ASP A 379 3.43 -10.99 16.25
C ASP A 379 3.12 -10.81 17.75
N GLU A 380 2.50 -9.68 18.11
CA GLU A 380 2.12 -9.38 19.50
C GLU A 380 1.09 -10.38 20.09
N ALA A 381 0.36 -11.12 19.22
CA ALA A 381 -0.55 -12.18 19.63
C ALA A 381 0.14 -13.55 19.78
N GLY A 382 1.43 -13.65 19.45
CA GLY A 382 2.21 -14.88 19.51
C GLY A 382 2.07 -15.79 18.28
N ALA A 383 1.46 -15.30 17.18
CA ALA A 383 1.39 -16.05 15.93
C ALA A 383 2.66 -15.85 15.10
N THR A 384 3.17 -16.92 14.48
CA THR A 384 4.34 -16.84 13.60
C THR A 384 3.98 -16.11 12.31
N VAL A 385 4.63 -14.97 12.05
CA VAL A 385 4.44 -14.16 10.84
C VAL A 385 5.55 -14.34 9.82
N ALA A 386 6.74 -14.76 10.24
CA ALA A 386 7.84 -15.09 9.35
C ALA A 386 8.76 -16.15 9.97
N THR A 387 9.48 -16.89 9.13
CA THR A 387 10.49 -17.87 9.53
C THR A 387 11.72 -17.71 8.64
N THR A 388 12.89 -17.79 9.25
CA THR A 388 14.18 -17.80 8.55
C THR A 388 15.10 -18.85 9.17
N THR A 389 16.26 -19.04 8.59
CA THR A 389 17.33 -19.86 9.18
C THR A 389 18.61 -19.04 9.25
N THR A 390 19.42 -19.30 10.26
CA THR A 390 20.73 -18.67 10.38
C THR A 390 21.68 -19.09 9.25
N LYS A 391 22.55 -18.18 8.85
CA LYS A 391 23.63 -18.42 7.90
C LYS A 391 24.84 -19.06 8.60
N ALA A 392 25.87 -19.43 7.82
CA ALA A 392 27.10 -20.03 8.33
C ALA A 392 27.83 -19.19 9.40
N ASP A 393 27.62 -17.89 9.42
CA ASP A 393 28.12 -16.97 10.46
C ASP A 393 27.16 -16.79 11.63
N GLY A 394 26.07 -17.54 11.69
CA GLY A 394 25.03 -17.48 12.70
C GLY A 394 24.05 -16.32 12.54
N THR A 395 24.23 -15.43 11.56
CA THR A 395 23.37 -14.25 11.37
C THR A 395 22.02 -14.64 10.79
N TYR A 396 20.98 -13.91 11.23
CA TYR A 396 19.64 -13.98 10.67
C TYR A 396 19.05 -12.57 10.49
N SER A 397 18.08 -12.45 9.62
CA SER A 397 17.39 -11.19 9.37
C SER A 397 15.97 -11.42 8.88
N PHE A 398 15.06 -10.59 9.35
CA PHE A 398 13.72 -10.39 8.84
C PHE A 398 13.65 -8.99 8.25
N ALA A 399 13.24 -8.86 7.01
CA ALA A 399 13.16 -7.61 6.27
C ALA A 399 11.75 -7.37 5.73
N LYS A 400 11.46 -6.14 5.29
CA LYS A 400 10.15 -5.73 4.75
C LYS A 400 9.00 -5.95 5.75
N LEU A 401 9.30 -5.74 7.02
CA LEU A 401 8.29 -5.88 8.07
C LEU A 401 7.37 -4.66 8.07
N PRO A 402 6.06 -4.83 8.32
CA PRO A 402 5.20 -3.74 8.80
C PRO A 402 5.72 -3.13 10.10
N ALA A 403 5.36 -1.87 10.37
CA ALA A 403 5.55 -1.33 11.70
C ALA A 403 4.76 -2.15 12.73
N GLY A 404 5.40 -2.49 13.83
CA GLY A 404 4.75 -3.35 14.83
C GLY A 404 5.68 -3.77 15.95
N LYS A 405 5.12 -4.58 16.84
CA LYS A 405 5.86 -5.26 17.89
C LYS A 405 5.95 -6.73 17.58
N TYR A 406 7.11 -7.28 17.70
CA TYR A 406 7.44 -8.65 17.36
C TYR A 406 8.22 -9.31 18.48
N THR A 407 8.18 -10.64 18.52
CA THR A 407 9.07 -11.45 19.33
C THR A 407 9.89 -12.34 18.41
N VAL A 408 11.19 -12.34 18.55
CA VAL A 408 12.05 -13.30 17.87
C VAL A 408 12.16 -14.56 18.73
N LYS A 409 11.95 -15.71 18.12
CA LYS A 409 12.03 -17.02 18.78
C LYS A 409 13.00 -17.92 18.05
N VAL A 410 14.01 -18.39 18.76
CA VAL A 410 14.92 -19.44 18.30
C VAL A 410 14.29 -20.81 18.57
N GLU A 411 14.15 -21.66 17.55
CA GLU A 411 13.72 -23.04 17.75
C GLU A 411 14.93 -23.92 18.07
N PRO A 412 15.01 -24.48 19.30
CA PRO A 412 16.17 -25.27 19.69
C PRO A 412 16.34 -26.52 18.84
N SER A 413 17.40 -26.57 18.04
CA SER A 413 17.83 -27.78 17.32
C SER A 413 18.29 -28.86 18.31
N ASP A 414 18.56 -30.08 17.81
CA ASP A 414 19.10 -31.13 18.67
C ASP A 414 20.48 -30.79 19.25
N LEU A 415 21.24 -29.91 18.57
CA LEU A 415 22.48 -29.36 19.10
C LEU A 415 22.21 -28.36 20.22
N LEU A 416 21.34 -27.35 19.98
CA LEU A 416 21.06 -26.30 20.96
C LEU A 416 20.41 -26.84 22.25
N LYS A 417 19.65 -27.93 22.16
CA LYS A 417 19.07 -28.62 23.34
C LYS A 417 20.12 -29.20 24.30
N LYS A 418 21.36 -29.43 23.83
CA LYS A 418 22.49 -29.91 24.65
C LYS A 418 23.31 -28.77 25.25
N LEU A 419 23.03 -27.55 24.87
CA LEU A 419 23.70 -26.35 25.29
C LEU A 419 22.88 -25.58 26.33
N GLU A 420 23.52 -24.78 27.10
CA GLU A 420 22.89 -23.81 27.99
C GLU A 420 22.78 -22.47 27.27
N GLN A 421 21.62 -21.82 27.33
CA GLN A 421 21.47 -20.47 26.80
C GLN A 421 22.16 -19.48 27.75
N THR A 422 23.07 -18.68 27.23
CA THR A 422 23.85 -17.69 27.98
C THR A 422 23.33 -16.28 27.74
N GLU A 423 23.21 -15.83 26.46
CA GLU A 423 22.60 -14.57 26.10
C GLU A 423 21.17 -14.78 25.64
N ASP A 424 20.29 -13.92 26.11
CA ASP A 424 18.91 -13.79 25.68
C ASP A 424 18.58 -12.29 25.68
N PRO A 425 17.99 -11.72 24.62
CA PRO A 425 17.79 -10.28 24.52
C PRO A 425 16.95 -9.66 25.63
N ASP A 426 16.07 -10.41 26.28
CA ASP A 426 15.28 -9.94 27.42
C ASP A 426 15.76 -10.48 28.78
N GLY A 427 16.82 -11.32 28.78
CA GLY A 427 17.43 -11.90 29.96
C GLY A 427 16.71 -13.11 30.56
N THR A 428 15.61 -13.61 29.95
CA THR A 428 14.82 -14.72 30.55
C THR A 428 15.31 -16.11 30.16
N LYS A 429 16.18 -16.24 29.17
CA LYS A 429 16.80 -17.49 28.69
C LYS A 429 15.75 -18.57 28.32
N ASP A 430 14.69 -18.12 27.64
CA ASP A 430 13.59 -18.97 27.17
C ASP A 430 13.52 -19.10 25.64
N HIS A 431 14.62 -18.70 24.95
CA HIS A 431 14.78 -18.70 23.51
C HIS A 431 13.92 -17.64 22.79
N THR A 432 13.38 -16.65 23.51
CA THR A 432 12.57 -15.57 22.95
C THR A 432 13.13 -14.19 23.33
N SER A 433 13.02 -13.23 22.42
CA SER A 433 13.63 -11.90 22.60
C SER A 433 12.82 -10.91 23.44
N GLY A 434 11.66 -11.32 23.98
CA GLY A 434 10.70 -10.32 24.42
C GLY A 434 10.17 -9.50 23.23
N LEU A 435 9.49 -8.36 23.51
CA LEU A 435 8.91 -7.52 22.46
C LEU A 435 9.93 -6.55 21.87
N VAL A 436 10.18 -6.69 20.58
CA VAL A 436 11.02 -5.83 19.74
C VAL A 436 10.11 -4.96 18.88
N GLN A 437 10.25 -3.64 18.95
CA GLN A 437 9.42 -2.70 18.18
C GLN A 437 10.19 -2.12 17.00
N VAL A 438 9.60 -2.18 15.81
CA VAL A 438 10.03 -1.46 14.60
C VAL A 438 8.93 -0.51 14.15
N ASN A 439 9.33 0.70 13.76
CA ASN A 439 8.46 1.77 13.27
C ASN A 439 9.29 2.83 12.55
N TYR A 440 8.66 3.93 12.12
CA TYR A 440 9.33 5.04 11.44
C TYR A 440 10.53 5.61 12.22
N ASP A 441 10.42 5.75 13.53
CA ASP A 441 11.50 6.29 14.38
C ASP A 441 12.60 5.25 14.65
N ASN A 442 12.29 3.96 14.54
CA ASN A 442 13.21 2.84 14.75
C ASN A 442 13.05 1.81 13.61
N PRO A 443 13.53 2.11 12.41
CA PRO A 443 13.29 1.28 11.23
C PRO A 443 14.11 -0.02 11.19
N SER A 444 15.17 -0.11 12.02
CA SER A 444 16.05 -1.28 12.05
C SER A 444 16.49 -1.59 13.48
N VAL A 445 16.11 -2.75 13.95
CA VAL A 445 16.62 -3.29 15.23
C VAL A 445 17.63 -4.38 14.92
N GLN A 446 18.84 -4.18 15.40
CA GLN A 446 19.97 -5.08 15.22
C GLN A 446 20.40 -5.67 16.58
N ASN A 447 21.26 -6.69 16.54
CA ASN A 447 21.81 -7.32 17.74
C ASN A 447 20.75 -7.96 18.65
N VAL A 448 19.70 -8.53 18.06
CA VAL A 448 18.78 -9.41 18.78
C VAL A 448 19.45 -10.79 18.84
N ASN A 449 20.41 -10.93 19.76
CA ASN A 449 21.33 -12.05 19.77
C ASN A 449 20.92 -13.13 20.77
N PHE A 450 21.27 -14.37 20.44
CA PHE A 450 21.06 -15.52 21.31
C PHE A 450 22.37 -16.28 21.45
N GLY A 451 22.95 -16.26 22.64
CA GLY A 451 24.18 -16.96 22.98
C GLY A 451 23.90 -18.30 23.64
N TYR A 452 24.67 -19.29 23.26
CA TYR A 452 24.61 -20.63 23.83
C TYR A 452 26.00 -21.09 24.16
N ALA A 453 26.22 -21.65 25.37
CA ALA A 453 27.44 -22.26 25.77
C ALA A 453 27.25 -23.73 26.08
N THR A 454 28.33 -24.48 25.94
CA THR A 454 28.36 -25.86 26.37
C THR A 454 28.51 -25.94 27.87
N ASN A 455 27.66 -26.70 28.54
CA ASN A 455 27.90 -27.10 29.92
C ASN A 455 28.74 -28.38 29.89
N TYR A 456 30.05 -28.22 29.66
CA TYR A 456 30.95 -29.34 29.70
C TYR A 456 31.00 -29.92 31.09
N THR A 457 30.73 -31.22 31.20
CA THR A 457 30.59 -31.92 32.48
C THR A 457 31.31 -33.25 32.42
N ILE A 458 32.06 -33.54 33.47
CA ILE A 458 32.62 -34.87 33.76
C ILE A 458 31.98 -35.34 35.07
N LYS A 459 31.36 -36.53 35.06
CA LYS A 459 30.77 -37.10 36.27
C LYS A 459 30.97 -38.61 36.35
N GLY A 460 30.97 -39.09 37.56
CA GLY A 460 31.15 -40.52 37.85
C GLY A 460 30.76 -40.86 39.28
N THR A 461 30.99 -42.09 39.63
CA THR A 461 30.66 -42.65 40.97
C THR A 461 31.86 -43.39 41.53
N ILE A 462 32.08 -43.23 42.86
CA ILE A 462 33.05 -44.01 43.60
C ILE A 462 32.28 -45.03 44.44
N TYR A 463 32.58 -46.29 44.23
CA TYR A 463 31.79 -47.40 44.79
C TYR A 463 32.70 -48.52 45.32
N ARG A 464 32.07 -49.39 46.11
CA ARG A 464 32.68 -50.64 46.54
C ARG A 464 32.35 -51.77 45.57
N ASP A 465 33.30 -52.15 44.81
CA ASP A 465 33.17 -53.28 43.89
C ASP A 465 33.30 -54.60 44.70
N ALA A 466 32.18 -55.07 45.24
CA ALA A 466 32.18 -56.15 46.21
C ALA A 466 32.50 -57.51 45.60
N ASP A 467 32.22 -57.68 44.31
CA ASP A 467 32.47 -58.96 43.59
C ASP A 467 33.67 -58.91 42.64
N ARG A 468 34.37 -57.76 42.55
CA ARG A 468 35.49 -57.45 41.64
C ARG A 468 35.08 -57.60 40.18
N SER A 469 33.87 -57.15 39.85
CA SER A 469 33.34 -57.19 38.47
C SER A 469 33.93 -56.11 37.58
N GLU A 470 34.63 -55.12 38.16
CA GLU A 470 35.16 -53.94 37.50
C GLU A 470 34.07 -53.10 36.81
N SER A 471 32.84 -53.11 37.36
CA SER A 471 31.70 -52.35 36.86
C SER A 471 30.76 -52.02 38.04
N LEU A 472 30.16 -50.79 38.01
CA LEU A 472 29.16 -50.38 39.00
C LEU A 472 27.84 -51.14 38.78
N GLU A 473 27.38 -51.88 39.78
CA GLU A 473 26.18 -52.66 39.74
C GLU A 473 25.15 -52.22 40.82
N ASP A 474 23.88 -52.62 40.62
CA ASP A 474 22.83 -52.32 41.60
C ASP A 474 23.04 -53.01 42.94
N GLY A 475 23.03 -52.23 44.02
CA GLY A 475 23.21 -52.74 45.37
C GLY A 475 24.60 -52.61 45.96
N GLU A 476 25.53 -52.18 45.20
CA GLU A 476 26.89 -51.93 45.69
C GLU A 476 26.93 -50.71 46.63
N LYS A 477 27.81 -50.76 47.59
CA LYS A 477 27.97 -49.69 48.56
C LYS A 477 28.72 -48.51 47.95
N LEU A 478 28.16 -47.33 48.09
CA LEU A 478 28.68 -46.09 47.54
C LEU A 478 29.58 -45.38 48.61
N TYR A 479 30.69 -44.76 48.14
CA TYR A 479 31.61 -44.08 49.06
C TYR A 479 31.35 -42.57 49.06
N GLN A 480 30.83 -42.01 50.15
CA GLN A 480 30.62 -40.59 50.39
C GLN A 480 31.91 -39.94 50.95
N GLY A 481 32.16 -38.68 50.59
CA GLY A 481 33.23 -37.85 51.15
C GLY A 481 34.62 -38.19 50.60
N VAL A 482 34.72 -38.90 49.47
CA VAL A 482 36.00 -39.15 48.81
C VAL A 482 36.38 -37.92 47.99
N THR A 483 37.61 -37.45 48.14
CA THR A 483 38.15 -36.30 47.40
C THR A 483 38.52 -36.71 45.97
N VAL A 484 38.01 -35.94 45.00
CA VAL A 484 38.27 -36.13 43.57
C VAL A 484 38.83 -34.85 42.99
N ASP A 485 39.95 -34.92 42.30
CA ASP A 485 40.59 -33.84 41.57
C ASP A 485 40.31 -33.94 40.08
N LEU A 486 40.10 -32.80 39.45
CA LEU A 486 40.16 -32.65 37.99
C LEU A 486 41.54 -32.11 37.61
N LEU A 487 42.20 -32.73 36.69
CA LEU A 487 43.52 -32.34 36.20
C LEU A 487 43.41 -31.82 34.76
N ASP A 488 44.15 -30.78 34.42
CA ASP A 488 44.36 -30.35 33.04
C ASP A 488 45.32 -31.28 32.31
N ASN A 489 45.47 -31.06 31.00
CA ASN A 489 46.39 -31.86 30.17
C ASN A 489 47.88 -31.79 30.61
N ALA A 490 48.27 -30.79 31.40
CA ALA A 490 49.60 -30.65 31.96
C ALA A 490 49.72 -31.35 33.31
N GLY A 491 48.64 -31.92 33.86
CA GLY A 491 48.60 -32.61 35.15
C GLY A 491 48.42 -31.69 36.38
N ASN A 492 48.09 -30.42 36.16
CA ASN A 492 47.77 -29.51 37.26
C ASN A 492 46.31 -29.72 37.71
N VAL A 493 46.06 -29.58 39.03
CA VAL A 493 44.69 -29.61 39.56
C VAL A 493 43.98 -28.32 39.23
N VAL A 494 42.92 -28.41 38.45
CA VAL A 494 42.07 -27.28 38.04
C VAL A 494 40.77 -27.19 38.82
N ALA A 495 40.28 -28.29 39.38
CA ALA A 495 39.14 -28.32 40.28
C ALA A 495 39.25 -29.50 41.25
N THR A 496 38.58 -29.39 42.41
CA THR A 496 38.45 -30.45 43.40
C THR A 496 37.02 -30.52 43.90
N THR A 497 36.47 -31.72 44.00
CA THR A 497 35.14 -31.98 44.56
C THR A 497 35.19 -33.17 45.54
N THR A 498 34.08 -33.46 46.17
CA THR A 498 33.92 -34.65 47.03
C THR A 498 32.66 -35.41 46.65
N THR A 499 32.71 -36.74 46.75
CA THR A 499 31.52 -37.55 46.49
C THR A 499 30.39 -37.29 47.48
N ASP A 500 29.17 -37.27 47.00
CA ASP A 500 27.95 -37.12 47.81
C ASP A 500 27.52 -38.44 48.48
N ALA A 501 26.31 -38.44 49.09
CA ALA A 501 25.78 -39.62 49.76
C ALA A 501 25.50 -40.81 48.83
N SER A 502 25.38 -40.55 47.53
CA SER A 502 25.24 -41.56 46.49
C SER A 502 26.57 -41.94 45.84
N GLY A 503 27.69 -41.57 46.42
CA GLY A 503 29.02 -41.80 45.88
C GLY A 503 29.33 -41.03 44.60
N ALA A 504 28.40 -40.17 44.13
CA ALA A 504 28.52 -39.45 42.88
C ALA A 504 29.38 -38.19 43.04
N TYR A 505 30.12 -37.85 41.99
CA TYR A 505 30.83 -36.61 41.84
C TYR A 505 30.59 -36.02 40.46
N ALA A 506 30.68 -34.70 40.33
CA ALA A 506 30.58 -33.99 39.07
C ALA A 506 31.49 -32.76 39.06
N PHE A 507 32.10 -32.51 37.90
CA PHE A 507 32.74 -31.27 37.54
C PHE A 507 31.92 -30.65 36.41
N THR A 508 31.30 -29.51 36.63
CA THR A 508 30.39 -28.81 35.70
C THR A 508 30.99 -27.48 35.29
N ASN A 509 30.46 -26.88 34.22
CA ASN A 509 30.92 -25.59 33.68
C ASN A 509 32.42 -25.60 33.33
N LEU A 510 32.85 -26.72 32.77
CA LEU A 510 34.23 -26.86 32.28
C LEU A 510 34.35 -26.19 30.90
N GLU A 511 35.56 -25.87 30.49
CA GLU A 511 35.89 -25.45 29.15
C GLU A 511 36.09 -26.67 28.22
N GLU A 512 36.04 -26.46 26.92
CA GLU A 512 36.48 -27.45 25.92
C GLU A 512 37.94 -27.81 26.17
N GLY A 513 38.26 -29.10 26.21
CA GLY A 513 39.63 -29.50 26.49
C GLY A 513 39.77 -30.96 26.89
N THR A 514 41.02 -31.34 27.22
CA THR A 514 41.34 -32.69 27.67
C THR A 514 41.70 -32.63 29.14
N TYR A 515 41.08 -33.50 29.92
CA TYR A 515 41.18 -33.56 31.38
C TYR A 515 41.48 -35.01 31.81
N LYS A 516 41.90 -35.12 33.09
CA LYS A 516 41.94 -36.39 33.81
C LYS A 516 41.24 -36.25 35.13
N VAL A 517 40.59 -37.29 35.60
CA VAL A 517 40.04 -37.36 36.94
C VAL A 517 40.95 -38.19 37.80
N ARG A 518 41.32 -37.66 38.95
CA ARG A 518 42.14 -38.38 39.94
C ARG A 518 41.43 -38.50 41.25
N VAL A 519 41.28 -39.71 41.75
CA VAL A 519 40.75 -39.99 43.09
C VAL A 519 41.90 -39.97 44.08
N ARG A 520 41.75 -39.17 45.13
CA ARG A 520 42.74 -39.21 46.24
C ARG A 520 42.45 -40.41 47.11
N LYS A 521 43.49 -41.28 47.23
CA LYS A 521 43.42 -42.50 48.02
C LYS A 521 43.57 -42.17 49.50
N GLU A 522 42.55 -41.49 50.08
CA GLU A 522 42.46 -41.03 51.45
C GLU A 522 41.04 -41.24 52.03
N GLY A 523 40.90 -41.09 53.34
CA GLY A 523 39.60 -41.22 54.02
C GLY A 523 38.97 -42.62 53.89
N PRO A 524 37.73 -42.75 53.43
CA PRO A 524 37.03 -44.05 53.41
C PRO A 524 37.65 -45.11 52.49
N ILE A 525 38.53 -44.73 51.59
CA ILE A 525 39.17 -45.64 50.61
C ILE A 525 40.70 -45.80 50.81
N ALA A 526 41.27 -45.22 51.87
CA ALA A 526 42.73 -45.15 52.12
C ALA A 526 43.42 -46.49 51.99
N ASP A 527 42.85 -47.54 52.60
CA ASP A 527 43.40 -48.87 52.66
C ASP A 527 42.78 -49.88 51.71
N LEU A 528 41.99 -49.41 50.70
CA LEU A 528 41.30 -50.27 49.75
C LEU A 528 42.13 -50.46 48.47
N ASP A 529 42.00 -51.61 47.87
CA ASP A 529 42.55 -51.87 46.54
C ASP A 529 41.58 -51.34 45.47
N GLN A 530 42.11 -50.69 44.43
CA GLN A 530 41.34 -50.26 43.25
C GLN A 530 41.02 -51.45 42.36
N THR A 531 39.78 -51.58 42.01
CA THR A 531 39.27 -52.63 41.12
C THR A 531 38.90 -52.10 39.75
N GLU A 532 38.10 -51.03 39.69
CA GLU A 532 37.76 -50.32 38.44
C GLU A 532 38.55 -49.02 38.32
N ASP A 533 39.07 -48.78 37.15
CA ASP A 533 39.64 -47.51 36.69
C ASP A 533 39.23 -47.27 35.25
N PRO A 534 38.77 -46.05 34.89
CA PRO A 534 38.28 -45.78 33.54
C PRO A 534 39.27 -46.10 32.41
N ASP A 535 40.59 -46.16 32.68
CA ASP A 535 41.59 -46.52 31.65
C ASP A 535 42.27 -47.89 31.93
N ALA A 536 41.79 -48.63 32.91
CA ALA A 536 42.25 -49.94 33.34
C ALA A 536 43.66 -49.97 33.95
N THR A 537 44.31 -48.82 34.21
CA THR A 537 45.69 -48.81 34.78
C THR A 537 45.73 -48.95 36.28
N LYS A 538 44.62 -48.73 36.97
CA LYS A 538 44.43 -48.84 38.44
C LYS A 538 45.45 -48.01 39.25
N ASP A 539 45.68 -46.78 38.76
CA ASP A 539 46.55 -45.80 39.40
C ASP A 539 45.79 -44.65 40.07
N ASN A 540 44.48 -44.79 40.23
CA ASN A 540 43.51 -43.83 40.74
C ASN A 540 43.34 -42.57 39.85
N THR A 541 43.74 -42.63 38.58
CA THR A 541 43.67 -41.53 37.62
C THR A 541 43.09 -42.06 36.33
N SER A 542 42.05 -41.43 35.81
CA SER A 542 41.50 -41.79 34.50
C SER A 542 42.47 -41.50 33.38
N GLY A 543 42.34 -42.15 32.25
CA GLY A 543 42.92 -41.71 31.01
C GLY A 543 42.46 -40.33 30.58
N ASP A 544 42.87 -39.92 29.40
CA ASP A 544 42.47 -38.64 28.82
C ASP A 544 40.98 -38.61 28.52
N ILE A 545 40.28 -37.62 29.08
CA ILE A 545 38.87 -37.36 28.87
C ILE A 545 38.76 -36.08 28.04
N THR A 546 38.40 -36.18 26.77
CA THR A 546 38.24 -35.01 25.91
C THR A 546 36.79 -34.57 25.87
N LEU A 547 36.57 -33.29 26.15
CA LEU A 547 35.31 -32.59 26.04
C LEU A 547 35.30 -31.78 24.75
N GLU A 548 34.33 -31.99 23.91
CA GLU A 548 34.14 -31.31 22.64
C GLU A 548 32.67 -30.88 22.47
N LEU A 549 32.38 -29.87 21.61
CA LEU A 549 31.05 -29.35 21.38
C LEU A 549 30.04 -30.45 21.04
N ASN A 550 30.46 -31.46 20.29
CA ASN A 550 29.60 -32.58 19.89
C ASN A 550 29.46 -33.68 20.96
N ASP A 551 30.33 -33.68 21.98
CA ASP A 551 30.35 -34.65 23.09
C ASP A 551 30.69 -33.98 24.42
N PRO A 552 29.76 -33.12 24.91
CA PRO A 552 30.03 -32.19 26.01
C PRO A 552 29.95 -32.83 27.39
N ILE A 553 29.34 -34.00 27.53
CA ILE A 553 29.11 -34.64 28.84
C ILE A 553 29.73 -36.04 28.85
N LYS A 554 30.65 -36.23 29.74
CA LYS A 554 31.24 -37.54 30.01
C LYS A 554 30.69 -38.10 31.29
N GLU A 555 29.93 -39.16 31.20
CA GLU A 555 29.31 -39.88 32.28
C GLU A 555 30.04 -41.19 32.55
N ASN A 556 29.78 -41.82 33.68
CA ASN A 556 30.31 -43.10 34.05
C ASN A 556 31.85 -43.15 34.13
N VAL A 557 32.47 -42.02 34.56
CA VAL A 557 33.90 -42.03 34.89
C VAL A 557 34.01 -42.57 36.32
N ASN A 558 33.88 -43.91 36.45
CA ASN A 558 33.69 -44.56 37.72
C ASN A 558 34.99 -45.12 38.25
N PHE A 559 35.09 -45.26 39.56
CA PHE A 559 36.22 -45.87 40.25
C PHE A 559 35.70 -46.84 41.31
N GLY A 560 36.09 -48.12 41.18
CA GLY A 560 35.73 -49.18 42.09
C GLY A 560 36.87 -49.50 43.07
N TYR A 561 36.49 -49.75 44.30
CA TYR A 561 37.44 -50.08 45.36
C TYR A 561 36.91 -51.21 46.22
N ILE A 562 37.82 -52.07 46.73
CA ILE A 562 37.49 -53.15 47.62
C ILE A 562 38.58 -53.30 48.70
N SER A 563 38.18 -53.74 49.87
CA SER A 563 39.15 -54.23 50.87
C SER A 563 39.77 -55.52 50.42
N ASP A 564 41.05 -55.72 50.67
CA ASP A 564 41.71 -56.99 50.51
C ASP A 564 41.15 -57.99 51.56
N ASN A 565 40.17 -58.79 51.17
CA ASN A 565 39.76 -59.93 51.98
C ASN A 565 40.71 -61.07 51.74
N SER A 566 41.14 -61.71 52.82
CA SER A 566 42.01 -62.87 52.76
C SER A 566 41.54 -63.97 53.71
N ILE A 567 41.76 -65.19 53.32
CA ILE A 567 41.54 -66.37 54.14
C ILE A 567 42.89 -67.07 54.22
N SER A 568 43.43 -67.20 55.44
CA SER A 568 44.67 -67.91 55.69
C SER A 568 44.53 -68.92 56.83
N GLY A 569 45.43 -69.85 56.86
CA GLY A 569 45.44 -70.85 57.88
C GLY A 569 46.68 -71.74 57.83
N THR A 570 46.74 -72.73 58.68
CA THR A 570 47.83 -73.69 58.73
C THR A 570 47.30 -75.11 58.71
N VAL A 571 47.85 -75.96 57.84
CA VAL A 571 47.69 -77.42 57.85
C VAL A 571 48.85 -77.99 58.69
N TYR A 572 48.49 -78.57 59.80
CA TYR A 572 49.53 -79.02 60.78
C TYR A 572 49.26 -80.44 61.27
N ARG A 573 50.27 -81.03 61.81
CA ARG A 573 50.22 -82.36 62.44
C ARG A 573 49.83 -82.18 63.92
N ASP A 574 48.62 -82.49 64.26
CA ASP A 574 48.12 -82.45 65.67
C ASP A 574 48.59 -83.70 66.40
N ASP A 575 49.83 -83.62 66.98
CA ASP A 575 50.46 -84.73 67.66
C ASP A 575 49.75 -85.11 68.93
N ASN A 576 49.02 -84.20 69.56
CA ASN A 576 48.31 -84.41 70.82
C ASN A 576 46.83 -84.58 70.72
N ARG A 577 46.27 -84.53 69.43
CA ARG A 577 44.88 -84.62 69.11
C ARG A 577 43.98 -83.59 69.84
N SER A 578 44.49 -82.37 70.03
CA SER A 578 43.80 -81.29 70.69
C SER A 578 42.78 -80.57 69.84
N GLY A 579 42.86 -80.75 68.57
CA GLY A 579 42.06 -79.99 67.57
C GLY A 579 42.48 -78.54 67.36
N ALA A 580 43.68 -78.13 67.95
CA ALA A 580 44.20 -76.80 67.82
C ALA A 580 45.74 -76.84 67.67
N LEU A 581 46.31 -75.90 66.84
CA LEU A 581 47.75 -75.80 66.60
C LEU A 581 48.47 -75.37 67.91
N ASN A 582 49.34 -76.24 68.40
CA ASN A 582 50.09 -76.00 69.62
C ASN A 582 51.59 -75.80 69.33
N SER A 583 52.31 -75.22 70.32
CA SER A 583 53.74 -75.03 70.22
C SER A 583 54.52 -76.36 70.12
N GLY A 584 55.26 -76.53 69.01
CA GLY A 584 56.06 -77.72 68.74
C GLY A 584 55.43 -78.62 67.70
N GLU A 585 54.17 -78.37 67.27
CA GLU A 585 53.57 -79.13 66.20
C GLU A 585 54.07 -78.63 64.84
N SER A 586 54.33 -79.49 63.93
CA SER A 586 54.92 -79.18 62.59
C SER A 586 53.87 -79.07 61.56
N GLY A 587 53.96 -78.00 60.69
CA GLY A 587 53.14 -77.88 59.50
C GLY A 587 53.38 -78.96 58.46
N TYR A 588 52.34 -79.21 57.68
CA TYR A 588 52.45 -80.06 56.50
C TYR A 588 52.74 -79.18 55.26
N PRO A 589 53.99 -79.19 54.77
CA PRO A 589 54.32 -78.50 53.51
C PRO A 589 53.76 -79.18 52.26
N GLU A 590 53.61 -78.36 51.18
CA GLU A 590 53.17 -78.80 49.82
C GLU A 590 51.80 -79.49 49.83
N GLN A 591 50.95 -79.28 50.88
CA GLN A 591 49.56 -79.82 50.88
C GLN A 591 48.66 -78.92 50.02
N THR A 592 47.83 -79.57 49.21
CA THR A 592 46.86 -78.89 48.36
C THR A 592 45.70 -78.41 49.19
N VAL A 593 45.43 -77.09 49.17
CA VAL A 593 44.30 -76.44 49.80
C VAL A 593 43.44 -75.78 48.73
N GLN A 594 42.13 -76.05 48.74
CA GLN A 594 41.17 -75.51 47.83
C GLN A 594 40.25 -74.53 48.53
N LEU A 595 39.99 -73.39 47.83
CA LEU A 595 38.93 -72.45 48.22
C LEU A 595 37.69 -72.76 47.37
N LEU A 596 36.57 -72.87 48.05
CA LEU A 596 35.28 -73.15 47.39
C LEU A 596 34.32 -71.98 47.63
N ASP A 597 33.51 -71.69 46.62
CA ASP A 597 32.44 -70.73 46.75
C ASP A 597 31.25 -71.29 47.60
N LYS A 598 30.19 -70.50 47.77
CA LYS A 598 28.99 -70.88 48.52
C LYS A 598 28.25 -72.12 47.94
N ASP A 599 28.47 -72.43 46.67
CA ASP A 599 27.85 -73.51 45.93
C ASP A 599 28.71 -74.77 45.92
N GLY A 600 29.90 -74.69 46.57
CA GLY A 600 30.87 -75.78 46.69
C GLY A 600 31.78 -75.98 45.45
N THR A 601 31.81 -74.98 44.54
CA THR A 601 32.70 -75.02 43.38
C THR A 601 34.10 -74.55 43.79
N VAL A 602 35.15 -75.22 43.36
CA VAL A 602 36.53 -74.82 43.63
C VAL A 602 36.86 -73.61 42.73
N ILE A 603 37.14 -72.46 43.40
CA ILE A 603 37.45 -71.17 42.73
C ILE A 603 38.94 -70.83 42.78
N ALA A 604 39.70 -71.39 43.73
CA ALA A 604 41.14 -71.22 43.81
C ALA A 604 41.79 -72.46 44.46
N THR A 605 43.05 -72.67 44.16
CA THR A 605 43.84 -73.74 44.76
C THR A 605 45.25 -73.18 45.10
N THR A 606 45.72 -73.47 46.27
CA THR A 606 47.08 -73.12 46.71
C THR A 606 47.75 -74.34 47.34
N LYS A 607 49.03 -74.20 47.66
CA LYS A 607 49.79 -75.16 48.43
C LYS A 607 50.31 -74.54 49.71
N THR A 608 50.40 -75.31 50.76
CA THR A 608 50.99 -74.86 52.00
C THR A 608 52.52 -74.65 51.84
N ASP A 609 53.04 -73.64 52.49
CA ASP A 609 54.49 -73.37 52.61
C ASP A 609 55.27 -74.37 53.49
N ALA A 610 56.59 -74.15 53.70
CA ALA A 610 57.43 -75.00 54.53
C ALA A 610 56.96 -75.13 56.01
N ASN A 611 56.12 -74.15 56.47
CA ASN A 611 55.53 -74.13 57.80
C ASN A 611 54.13 -74.64 57.89
N GLY A 612 53.62 -75.14 56.74
CA GLY A 612 52.23 -75.59 56.59
C GLY A 612 51.20 -74.50 56.41
N MET A 613 51.62 -73.21 56.22
CA MET A 613 50.73 -72.07 56.09
C MET A 613 50.20 -71.98 54.61
N TYR A 614 48.92 -71.55 54.43
CA TYR A 614 48.31 -71.20 53.17
C TYR A 614 47.60 -69.87 53.27
N SER A 615 47.49 -69.15 52.18
CA SER A 615 46.70 -67.93 52.07
C SER A 615 46.01 -67.89 50.72
N PHE A 616 44.77 -67.35 50.71
CA PHE A 616 44.00 -66.92 49.54
C PHE A 616 43.73 -65.44 49.78
N ASP A 617 44.40 -64.58 49.00
CA ASP A 617 44.31 -63.10 49.10
C ASP A 617 43.45 -62.55 48.00
N LYS A 618 43.04 -61.27 48.15
CA LYS A 618 42.27 -60.49 47.16
C LYS A 618 40.90 -61.15 46.81
N LEU A 619 40.24 -61.65 47.83
CA LEU A 619 38.97 -62.32 47.65
C LEU A 619 37.82 -61.25 47.56
N PRO A 620 36.89 -61.43 46.62
CA PRO A 620 35.63 -60.68 46.66
C PRO A 620 34.86 -60.90 47.96
N ASP A 621 33.89 -60.00 48.25
CA ASP A 621 33.00 -60.28 49.35
C ASP A 621 32.17 -61.54 49.04
N GLY A 622 32.14 -62.42 49.99
CA GLY A 622 31.44 -63.68 49.77
C GLY A 622 31.51 -64.64 50.95
N THR A 623 30.87 -65.79 50.77
CA THR A 623 30.93 -66.93 51.70
C THR A 623 31.77 -67.99 51.04
N TYR A 624 32.80 -68.37 51.72
CA TYR A 624 33.77 -69.34 51.24
C TYR A 624 33.91 -70.52 52.20
N SER A 625 34.35 -71.64 51.63
CA SER A 625 34.79 -72.79 52.38
C SER A 625 36.21 -73.17 51.99
N VAL A 626 37.01 -73.53 52.96
CA VAL A 626 38.38 -74.05 52.69
C VAL A 626 38.35 -75.55 52.81
N LYS A 627 38.90 -76.25 51.82
CA LYS A 627 39.02 -77.70 51.81
C LYS A 627 40.49 -78.07 51.64
N VAL A 628 41.01 -78.83 52.57
CA VAL A 628 42.30 -79.46 52.42
C VAL A 628 42.09 -80.74 51.64
N VAL A 629 42.84 -80.93 50.56
CA VAL A 629 42.81 -82.16 49.76
C VAL A 629 43.60 -83.24 50.48
N ASN A 630 42.95 -84.33 50.72
CA ASN A 630 43.62 -85.48 51.38
C ASN A 630 44.51 -86.27 50.37
N ASP A 631 45.65 -85.68 50.05
CA ASP A 631 46.67 -86.23 49.13
C ASP A 631 48.07 -86.16 49.79
N GLY A 632 49.08 -86.79 49.16
CA GLY A 632 50.50 -86.76 49.57
C GLY A 632 50.67 -87.22 51.00
N ALA A 633 51.27 -86.33 51.84
CA ALA A 633 51.56 -86.62 53.26
C ALA A 633 50.30 -86.81 54.14
N LEU A 634 49.10 -86.39 53.65
CA LEU A 634 47.82 -86.52 54.40
C LEU A 634 47.00 -87.77 53.97
N ALA A 635 47.44 -88.54 52.94
CA ALA A 635 46.64 -89.64 52.41
C ALA A 635 46.22 -90.69 53.44
N ASP A 636 47.05 -90.98 54.48
CA ASP A 636 46.83 -91.96 55.51
C ASP A 636 46.56 -91.30 56.89
N THR A 637 46.22 -90.03 56.99
CA THR A 637 45.99 -89.26 58.19
C THR A 637 44.51 -89.03 58.52
N GLU A 638 44.16 -88.95 59.76
CA GLU A 638 42.81 -88.59 60.22
C GLU A 638 42.74 -87.06 60.57
N GLN A 639 41.65 -86.34 60.16
CA GLN A 639 41.51 -84.95 60.50
C GLN A 639 41.07 -84.79 61.94
N THR A 640 41.75 -83.93 62.72
CA THR A 640 41.53 -83.69 64.15
C THR A 640 40.95 -82.28 64.41
N GLY A 641 41.23 -81.27 63.56
CA GLY A 641 40.80 -79.87 63.72
C GLY A 641 40.22 -79.30 62.49
#